data_2d87f73a0e30f5965a479612d105ce10
#
_entry.id   2d87f73a0e30f5965a479612d105ce10
#
_cell.length_a   1.000
_cell.length_b   1.000
_cell.length_c   1.000
_cell.angle_alpha   90.00
_cell.angle_beta   90.00
_cell.angle_gamma   90.00
#
_symmetry.space_group_name_H-M   'P 1'
#
loop_
_entity.id
_entity.type
_entity.pdbx_description
1 polymer ?
#
loop_
_entity_poly.entity_id
_entity_poly.type
_entity_poly.pdbx_seq_one_letter_code
_entity_poly.pdbx_strand_id
1 'polypeptide(L)'
;MAAVPDSGPMRAAPPGRGAPQRPPQGRAPGAPAGRRAPAAAAAADQATQVMQRGAPGRRAPAGAAPDEQGTQVMRRGAGGRPGPAADPDDHATQLMRHGAEGRPAAGRRRANPAPAPGGPGGPKGPGGPTGPGGRGGRGGGGGFDDDDELDEPRRTGWRRFIPSWKIVLASIAVLTAGLFGMVAVAYANTPLPVVKQEEALEQGSIIYYRDGKTEIARLGRKREIVPISKVPLHVQDAVIAAENRSFRTDAGIDLKGIARSVWMTVTGQQIQGASTITQQMVRNYYDGLSQERSVTRKIKEIFVAIRADREMTKDEILQNYLNTIYFGRGAYGIQAAARAFFKKDVSKLTVAEGAYLAGRIQNPDRFDRAEQSGNWAPTKERFEYVINGMATDVDPQRYGDLPQKAKFPKIAKKDDTEIYRGIRGYMIDIVKRELKERASISEEDLHTGGYRIVTTFDRRLMKAAKEAVEKNLKTLGDNYVRAIMAAVDPNNGRVVAFYSGRDYLDKRNGFVNNAFDAQKQAASAFKPYVLAAWLEAGYSVRSFVSGKGPVTLPGTRPIKNSHDVGPAVRIDKATAESVNTAFATMAQEVGLDAVIKVAEQAGISRKNLEQARRDHAYALSIGSSLVTPVQQAGGYAMFVNGGRHYAPHVVISVKTVDGKVAYKENIPAVQVISPDTAADVTYALKEVVKSGTARGLTVPGHEIAGKTGTNDDSKEAWFVGFSAHLSAAVGMYKEVPQRDPKTGKVLRDANGVPLPKEVPLPGGIAGADTPTSIWRDFMIAAMANKQPKPLPTPVFAGEEHNLVAKPEPKKTPEPEDPFGEDGGGTECLPGDFTCTGGGDAGPGDGGFDTGDNGDAEDDGGFGEQPMPDDGTLLNDDGVFNNAGATSHRSRPVGEQ
;
A
#
# COMPACT_ATOMS: atom_id res chain seq x y z
N MET A 1 52.99 -14.72 -36.02
CA MET A 1 53.32 -14.16 -37.32
C MET A 1 52.37 -13.00 -37.50
N ALA A 2 52.84 -11.87 -37.22
CA ALA A 2 53.33 -10.81 -38.10
C ALA A 2 52.20 -10.25 -38.97
N ALA A 3 51.93 -8.97 -39.11
CA ALA A 3 52.59 -7.75 -38.72
C ALA A 3 51.57 -6.56 -38.89
N VAL A 4 51.76 -5.51 -38.14
CA VAL A 4 51.34 -4.13 -38.36
C VAL A 4 52.29 -3.57 -39.46
N PRO A 5 52.00 -2.53 -40.26
CA PRO A 5 51.85 -1.13 -39.81
C PRO A 5 50.90 -0.31 -40.70
N ASP A 6 50.49 0.88 -40.39
CA ASP A 6 50.96 2.20 -39.94
C ASP A 6 50.55 3.36 -40.91
N SER A 7 50.41 4.52 -40.38
CA SER A 7 50.47 5.88 -40.94
C SER A 7 49.17 6.62 -41.36
N GLY A 8 48.82 7.63 -40.55
CA GLY A 8 48.13 8.88 -40.97
C GLY A 8 49.00 9.76 -41.92
N PRO A 9 48.71 11.04 -42.16
CA PRO A 9 48.24 12.10 -41.27
C PRO A 9 47.39 13.27 -41.84
N MET A 10 46.84 14.09 -40.94
CA MET A 10 46.74 15.57 -40.85
C MET A 10 46.09 16.48 -41.90
N ARG A 11 45.39 17.46 -41.34
CA ARG A 11 45.16 18.89 -41.68
C ARG A 11 43.89 19.21 -42.45
N ALA A 12 43.11 20.28 -42.23
CA ALA A 12 43.19 21.53 -41.47
C ALA A 12 41.82 22.22 -41.41
N ALA A 13 41.52 23.00 -40.39
CA ALA A 13 40.50 24.05 -40.34
C ALA A 13 41.11 25.36 -40.89
N PRO A 14 40.46 26.54 -40.87
CA PRO A 14 39.12 27.12 -40.70
C PRO A 14 38.75 28.13 -41.84
N PRO A 15 37.95 29.23 -41.77
CA PRO A 15 37.27 29.94 -40.69
C PRO A 15 35.88 30.59 -41.01
N GLY A 16 35.08 30.91 -40.04
CA GLY A 16 34.77 32.24 -39.62
C GLY A 16 33.44 32.94 -39.94
N ARG A 17 32.85 33.54 -38.88
CA ARG A 17 31.95 34.75 -38.80
C ARG A 17 30.45 34.49 -39.10
N GLY A 18 29.50 34.99 -38.34
CA GLY A 18 29.35 36.15 -37.48
C GLY A 18 27.96 36.15 -36.82
N ALA A 19 27.89 36.71 -35.64
CA ALA A 19 26.65 37.14 -34.99
C ALA A 19 26.23 38.52 -35.56
N PRO A 20 24.96 38.92 -35.40
CA PRO A 20 24.69 39.99 -34.42
C PRO A 20 23.31 39.99 -33.72
N GLN A 21 23.35 40.42 -32.45
CA GLN A 21 22.66 41.55 -31.80
C GLN A 21 21.11 41.51 -31.56
N ARG A 22 20.78 41.61 -30.26
CA ARG A 22 19.61 42.29 -29.64
C ARG A 22 19.53 43.78 -30.06
N PRO A 23 18.44 44.53 -29.76
CA PRO A 23 17.46 44.69 -28.72
C PRO A 23 16.08 45.27 -29.17
N PRO A 24 15.24 46.00 -28.41
CA PRO A 24 15.11 46.29 -27.00
C PRO A 24 13.66 46.22 -26.37
N GLN A 25 13.62 46.58 -25.13
CA GLN A 25 12.57 46.73 -24.14
C GLN A 25 11.35 47.60 -24.50
N GLY A 26 10.17 47.26 -23.92
CA GLY A 26 9.03 48.15 -23.75
C GLY A 26 8.27 47.86 -22.47
N ARG A 27 8.04 48.90 -21.69
CA ARG A 27 7.56 49.04 -20.31
C ARG A 27 6.10 48.64 -20.08
N ALA A 28 5.87 48.26 -18.82
CA ALA A 28 4.59 48.12 -18.14
C ALA A 28 3.76 49.43 -18.06
N PRO A 29 2.48 49.44 -17.58
CA PRO A 29 2.17 49.32 -16.16
C PRO A 29 0.80 48.70 -15.78
N GLY A 30 0.64 48.40 -14.47
CA GLY A 30 -0.62 48.54 -13.79
C GLY A 30 -1.14 47.28 -13.05
N ALA A 31 -0.87 47.19 -11.75
CA ALA A 31 -1.59 46.39 -10.80
C ALA A 31 -2.92 47.07 -10.38
N PRO A 32 -3.87 46.41 -9.74
CA PRO A 32 -3.76 46.17 -8.30
C PRO A 32 -4.36 44.85 -7.73
N ALA A 33 -3.78 44.49 -6.62
CA ALA A 33 -4.21 43.86 -5.37
C ALA A 33 -5.53 43.07 -5.28
N GLY A 34 -5.40 41.89 -4.65
CA GLY A 34 -6.54 41.35 -3.93
C GLY A 34 -6.47 39.89 -3.52
N ARG A 35 -5.93 39.63 -2.35
CA ARG A 35 -6.30 38.60 -1.37
C ARG A 35 -5.90 37.13 -1.54
N ARG A 36 -5.18 36.74 -0.54
CA ARG A 36 -4.67 35.49 0.03
C ARG A 36 -5.64 34.33 0.01
N ALA A 37 -5.11 33.16 -0.26
CA ALA A 37 -5.58 31.89 0.28
C ALA A 37 -4.40 31.05 0.78
N PRO A 38 -4.54 30.32 1.88
CA PRO A 38 -3.46 29.55 2.46
C PRO A 38 -3.50 28.06 2.15
N ALA A 39 -2.34 27.51 2.01
CA ALA A 39 -1.74 26.23 2.33
C ALA A 39 -2.61 24.94 2.39
N ALA A 40 -2.23 23.97 1.60
CA ALA A 40 -2.71 22.61 1.62
C ALA A 40 -1.56 21.60 1.76
N ALA A 41 -1.18 21.26 2.98
CA ALA A 41 -0.24 20.17 3.25
C ALA A 41 -0.71 19.16 4.31
N ALA A 42 -1.87 19.36 4.89
CA ALA A 42 -2.42 18.48 5.94
C ALA A 42 -3.42 17.44 5.42
N ALA A 43 -3.64 17.36 4.11
CA ALA A 43 -4.74 16.57 3.56
C ALA A 43 -4.49 15.05 3.51
N ALA A 44 -3.23 14.59 3.46
CA ALA A 44 -2.93 13.16 3.31
C ALA A 44 -3.25 12.32 4.56
N ASP A 45 -2.88 12.83 5.75
CA ASP A 45 -3.15 12.12 7.00
C ASP A 45 -4.62 12.17 7.42
N GLN A 46 -5.39 13.13 6.87
CA GLN A 46 -6.76 13.35 7.30
C GLN A 46 -7.81 12.73 6.39
N ALA A 47 -7.51 12.52 5.11
CA ALA A 47 -8.38 11.71 4.25
C ALA A 47 -8.52 10.27 4.78
N THR A 48 -7.45 9.74 5.37
CA THR A 48 -7.46 8.42 6.03
C THR A 48 -8.29 8.42 7.33
N GLN A 49 -8.31 9.55 8.07
CA GLN A 49 -9.12 9.66 9.28
C GLN A 49 -10.62 9.92 9.00
N VAL A 50 -10.94 10.63 7.91
CA VAL A 50 -12.33 10.87 7.52
C VAL A 50 -13.02 9.59 7.02
N MET A 51 -12.27 8.68 6.37
CA MET A 51 -12.80 7.37 5.98
C MET A 51 -13.01 6.40 7.16
N GLN A 52 -12.37 6.65 8.32
CA GLN A 52 -12.59 5.86 9.55
C GLN A 52 -13.74 6.39 10.43
N ARG A 53 -14.31 7.58 10.13
CA ARG A 53 -15.41 8.18 10.89
C ARG A 53 -16.76 8.08 10.15
N GLY A 54 -17.06 6.95 9.63
CA GLY A 54 -18.37 6.63 9.09
C GLY A 54 -19.34 6.24 10.21
N ALA A 55 -20.20 7.12 10.58
CA ALA A 55 -21.48 7.12 11.22
C ALA A 55 -21.54 7.93 12.53
N PRO A 56 -22.35 9.00 12.58
CA PRO A 56 -22.63 9.67 13.84
C PRO A 56 -23.74 8.92 14.58
N GLY A 57 -23.42 8.46 15.75
CA GLY A 57 -24.40 8.06 16.72
C GLY A 57 -25.33 9.25 17.03
N ARG A 58 -26.61 9.06 16.80
CA ARG A 58 -27.67 9.99 17.23
C ARG A 58 -27.65 10.12 18.74
N ARG A 59 -27.33 11.29 19.25
CA ARG A 59 -27.74 11.73 20.57
C ARG A 59 -29.16 12.29 20.46
N ALA A 60 -30.09 11.67 21.17
CA ALA A 60 -31.40 12.25 21.48
C ALA A 60 -31.26 13.27 22.60
N PRO A 61 -32.13 14.29 22.63
CA PRO A 61 -32.08 15.32 23.68
C PRO A 61 -32.70 14.81 24.96
N ALA A 62 -32.19 15.33 26.10
CA ALA A 62 -32.65 15.10 27.42
C ALA A 62 -34.03 15.82 27.66
N GLY A 63 -34.89 15.13 28.36
CA GLY A 63 -36.14 15.71 28.89
C GLY A 63 -36.96 14.72 29.70
N ALA A 64 -36.96 14.92 31.04
CA ALA A 64 -37.94 14.56 32.06
C ALA A 64 -38.19 13.07 32.40
N ALA A 65 -37.84 12.72 33.62
CA ALA A 65 -38.43 11.68 34.42
C ALA A 65 -39.88 12.10 34.84
N PRO A 66 -40.80 11.25 35.40
CA PRO A 66 -40.53 10.34 36.52
C PRO A 66 -41.30 8.97 36.55
N ASP A 67 -40.89 8.18 37.55
CA ASP A 67 -41.65 7.22 38.41
C ASP A 67 -41.87 5.77 38.02
N GLU A 68 -41.24 4.97 38.78
CA GLU A 68 -41.63 4.00 39.83
C GLU A 68 -41.92 2.52 39.44
N GLN A 69 -41.38 1.66 40.35
CA GLN A 69 -41.72 0.28 40.75
C GLN A 69 -41.32 -0.88 39.81
N GLY A 70 -40.61 -1.84 40.20
CA GLY A 70 -40.31 -2.41 41.52
C GLY A 70 -39.82 -3.85 41.32
N THR A 71 -39.09 -4.31 42.32
CA THR A 71 -38.91 -5.71 42.79
C THR A 71 -37.65 -6.46 42.29
N GLN A 72 -36.60 -6.44 43.07
CA GLN A 72 -35.98 -7.48 43.94
C GLN A 72 -35.74 -8.86 43.26
N VAL A 73 -34.53 -9.36 43.35
CA VAL A 73 -33.95 -10.20 44.40
C VAL A 73 -32.51 -10.65 44.09
N MET A 74 -31.57 -10.28 44.97
CA MET A 74 -30.47 -11.00 45.61
C MET A 74 -29.68 -12.07 44.80
N ARG A 75 -28.34 -12.22 44.86
CA ARG A 75 -27.30 -12.14 45.94
C ARG A 75 -25.91 -12.47 45.39
N ARG A 76 -24.89 -11.77 45.89
CA ARG A 76 -23.53 -12.19 46.29
C ARG A 76 -22.66 -12.97 45.27
N GLY A 77 -21.44 -12.66 45.03
CA GLY A 77 -20.38 -12.13 45.83
C GLY A 77 -19.05 -12.09 45.11
N ALA A 78 -18.16 -11.27 45.66
CA ALA A 78 -16.71 -11.31 45.67
C ALA A 78 -15.90 -11.15 44.38
N GLY A 79 -15.34 -10.00 44.07
CA GLY A 79 -13.98 -9.65 44.41
C GLY A 79 -12.97 -10.09 43.34
N GLY A 80 -12.56 -9.19 42.43
CA GLY A 80 -11.38 -9.34 41.61
C GLY A 80 -11.05 -8.03 40.87
N ARG A 81 -9.95 -7.43 41.23
CA ARG A 81 -9.41 -6.22 40.61
C ARG A 81 -9.08 -6.47 39.12
N PRO A 82 -9.30 -5.49 38.22
CA PRO A 82 -8.83 -5.59 36.84
C PRO A 82 -7.35 -5.22 36.73
N GLY A 83 -6.57 -6.07 36.04
CA GLY A 83 -5.24 -5.78 35.54
C GLY A 83 -5.29 -4.99 34.23
N PRO A 84 -4.20 -4.35 33.83
CA PRO A 84 -4.22 -3.38 32.73
C PRO A 84 -4.29 -4.05 31.36
N ALA A 85 -4.99 -3.39 30.47
CA ALA A 85 -5.21 -3.75 29.07
C ALA A 85 -3.90 -3.87 28.28
N ALA A 86 -3.79 -4.95 27.53
CA ALA A 86 -2.69 -5.19 26.59
C ALA A 86 -2.95 -4.47 25.26
N ASP A 87 -1.86 -3.96 24.70
CA ASP A 87 -1.74 -3.26 23.43
C ASP A 87 -1.99 -4.20 22.23
N PRO A 88 -2.65 -3.79 21.15
CA PRO A 88 -3.08 -4.68 20.04
C PRO A 88 -2.00 -5.07 19.01
N ASP A 89 -0.72 -4.75 19.21
CA ASP A 89 0.29 -4.89 18.15
C ASP A 89 1.10 -6.21 18.14
N ASP A 90 0.72 -7.22 18.93
CA ASP A 90 1.56 -8.43 19.11
C ASP A 90 1.09 -9.69 18.33
N HIS A 91 0.17 -9.57 17.38
CA HIS A 91 -0.35 -10.73 16.64
C HIS A 91 0.26 -11.01 15.26
N ALA A 92 1.32 -10.30 14.85
CA ALA A 92 1.94 -10.53 13.53
C ALA A 92 3.10 -11.53 13.50
N THR A 93 3.52 -12.12 14.63
CA THR A 93 4.76 -12.92 14.70
C THR A 93 4.57 -14.41 15.00
N GLN A 94 3.34 -14.92 15.13
CA GLN A 94 3.10 -16.33 15.49
C GLN A 94 2.62 -17.25 14.37
N LEU A 95 2.58 -16.83 13.11
CA LEU A 95 2.06 -17.68 12.01
C LEU A 95 3.12 -18.31 11.10
N MET A 96 4.37 -18.49 11.58
CA MET A 96 5.37 -19.25 10.82
C MET A 96 6.09 -20.31 11.65
N ARG A 97 5.36 -21.26 12.24
CA ARG A 97 5.92 -22.58 12.61
C ARG A 97 4.80 -23.55 12.87
N HIS A 98 4.30 -24.22 11.86
CA HIS A 98 3.75 -25.59 11.92
C HIS A 98 3.46 -26.06 10.49
N GLY A 99 4.27 -26.99 10.06
CA GLY A 99 4.03 -27.75 8.84
C GLY A 99 5.01 -28.91 8.78
N ALA A 100 4.55 -30.06 9.15
CA ALA A 100 4.97 -31.41 8.88
C ALA A 100 5.21 -32.22 10.16
N GLU A 101 4.26 -33.12 10.40
CA GLU A 101 4.59 -34.51 10.74
C GLU A 101 3.33 -35.35 10.88
N GLY A 102 3.31 -36.40 10.11
CA GLY A 102 2.34 -37.48 10.18
C GLY A 102 2.71 -38.50 11.26
N ARG A 103 1.69 -39.10 11.83
CA ARG A 103 1.70 -40.25 12.78
C ARG A 103 1.94 -41.60 12.02
N PRO A 104 2.12 -42.85 12.67
CA PRO A 104 1.86 -43.22 14.04
C PRO A 104 2.78 -44.30 14.72
N ALA A 105 2.60 -44.48 16.03
CA ALA A 105 2.49 -45.74 16.83
C ALA A 105 3.73 -46.48 17.36
N ALA A 106 3.74 -46.56 18.67
CA ALA A 106 3.97 -47.72 19.56
C ALA A 106 5.38 -48.29 19.84
N GLY A 107 5.75 -48.30 21.11
CA GLY A 107 6.54 -49.44 21.64
C GLY A 107 7.76 -49.13 22.51
N ARG A 108 7.56 -49.00 23.80
CA ARG A 108 8.32 -49.55 24.97
C ARG A 108 9.85 -49.76 24.92
N ARG A 109 10.50 -49.28 26.00
CA ARG A 109 11.57 -49.83 26.81
C ARG A 109 13.03 -49.32 26.59
N ARG A 110 13.49 -48.65 27.71
CA ARG A 110 14.76 -48.78 28.46
C ARG A 110 16.05 -49.27 27.73
N ALA A 111 17.08 -48.45 27.79
CA ALA A 111 18.37 -48.71 28.53
C ALA A 111 19.48 -47.84 27.98
N ASN A 112 20.21 -47.16 28.85
CA ASN A 112 21.61 -46.72 28.66
C ASN A 112 22.50 -47.96 28.53
N PRO A 113 23.76 -47.89 28.08
CA PRO A 113 24.81 -46.87 28.27
C PRO A 113 25.80 -46.68 27.07
N ALA A 114 26.81 -45.80 27.33
CA ALA A 114 28.00 -45.45 26.57
C ALA A 114 28.87 -46.68 26.10
N PRO A 115 30.03 -46.55 25.38
CA PRO A 115 31.03 -45.49 25.35
C PRO A 115 31.73 -45.26 23.98
N ALA A 116 32.76 -44.38 24.05
CA ALA A 116 33.68 -43.96 22.98
C ALA A 116 34.65 -45.09 22.47
N PRO A 117 35.41 -44.86 21.39
CA PRO A 117 36.84 -44.55 21.45
C PRO A 117 37.35 -43.64 20.30
N GLY A 118 38.49 -43.02 20.22
CA GLY A 118 39.81 -43.14 20.76
C GLY A 118 40.77 -42.22 19.98
N GLY A 119 41.84 -41.79 20.59
CA GLY A 119 42.83 -40.81 20.34
C GLY A 119 43.71 -40.91 19.07
N PRO A 120 44.95 -40.39 18.94
CA PRO A 120 45.99 -40.29 19.94
C PRO A 120 46.93 -39.06 19.87
N GLY A 121 47.84 -38.92 20.84
CA GLY A 121 49.21 -38.44 20.67
C GLY A 121 49.70 -37.26 21.46
N GLY A 122 50.53 -37.52 22.51
CA GLY A 122 51.20 -36.60 23.42
C GLY A 122 52.44 -35.86 22.82
N PRO A 123 53.38 -35.31 23.56
CA PRO A 123 54.06 -35.88 24.78
C PRO A 123 54.45 -34.88 25.92
N LYS A 124 54.61 -35.45 27.09
CA LYS A 124 55.60 -35.35 28.23
C LYS A 124 56.36 -34.04 28.54
N GLY A 125 56.34 -33.60 29.70
CA GLY A 125 56.87 -33.60 31.05
C GLY A 125 58.03 -32.62 31.33
N PRO A 126 58.69 -32.46 32.50
CA PRO A 126 58.64 -33.23 33.76
C PRO A 126 58.74 -32.41 35.05
N GLY A 127 58.64 -33.06 36.21
CA GLY A 127 59.41 -32.84 37.41
C GLY A 127 58.70 -32.30 38.61
N GLY A 128 58.59 -33.22 39.66
CA GLY A 128 58.25 -32.92 41.03
C GLY A 128 59.51 -32.45 41.80
N PRO A 129 59.54 -32.36 43.16
CA PRO A 129 59.26 -33.48 44.05
C PRO A 129 58.62 -33.17 45.44
N THR A 130 58.06 -34.19 45.99
CA THR A 130 58.15 -34.77 47.42
C THR A 130 58.08 -33.92 48.67
N GLY A 131 57.20 -34.36 49.55
CA GLY A 131 56.81 -34.29 50.91
C GLY A 131 57.91 -34.28 51.98
N PRO A 132 57.71 -34.58 53.24
CA PRO A 132 56.72 -35.43 53.91
C PRO A 132 56.24 -34.95 55.31
N GLY A 133 55.25 -35.55 55.87
CA GLY A 133 55.12 -36.31 57.10
C GLY A 133 55.21 -35.65 58.45
N GLY A 134 54.39 -36.17 59.43
CA GLY A 134 54.62 -36.23 60.80
C GLY A 134 53.47 -35.74 61.70
N ARG A 135 52.53 -36.58 62.05
CA ARG A 135 52.32 -37.27 63.33
C ARG A 135 52.62 -36.47 64.66
N GLY A 136 51.54 -36.34 65.46
CA GLY A 136 51.62 -36.84 66.83
C GLY A 136 51.46 -35.80 67.95
N GLY A 137 50.49 -36.11 68.84
CA GLY A 137 50.69 -36.08 70.23
C GLY A 137 49.83 -35.20 71.11
N ARG A 138 48.84 -35.79 71.67
CA ARG A 138 48.41 -35.83 73.10
C ARG A 138 48.90 -34.81 74.08
N GLY A 139 47.89 -34.39 74.90
CA GLY A 139 48.03 -34.14 76.36
C GLY A 139 47.74 -32.70 76.75
N GLY A 140 46.72 -32.40 77.48
CA GLY A 140 46.38 -32.69 78.76
C GLY A 140 46.21 -31.47 79.61
N GLY A 141 45.08 -31.28 80.24
CA GLY A 141 44.97 -30.84 81.58
C GLY A 141 44.68 -29.36 81.90
N GLY A 142 43.54 -29.15 82.60
CA GLY A 142 43.41 -28.07 83.64
C GLY A 142 42.67 -26.85 83.08
N GLY A 143 41.49 -26.66 83.45
CA GLY A 143 40.70 -26.28 84.56
C GLY A 143 40.80 -24.81 84.90
N PHE A 144 39.68 -24.25 84.93
CA PHE A 144 39.05 -23.27 85.77
C PHE A 144 38.08 -22.32 85.02
N ASP A 145 36.88 -22.37 85.50
CA ASP A 145 35.77 -21.50 85.58
C ASP A 145 35.97 -20.02 85.15
N ASP A 146 35.06 -19.49 84.35
CA ASP A 146 34.08 -18.50 84.81
C ASP A 146 33.09 -18.11 83.68
N ASP A 147 31.92 -18.03 84.18
CA ASP A 147 30.70 -17.64 83.52
C ASP A 147 30.78 -16.28 82.78
N ASP A 148 30.24 -16.25 81.57
CA ASP A 148 29.41 -15.16 81.11
C ASP A 148 28.66 -15.60 79.86
N GLU A 149 27.51 -16.15 80.09
CA GLU A 149 26.47 -16.52 79.14
C GLU A 149 25.80 -15.22 78.64
N LEU A 150 26.21 -14.70 77.52
CA LEU A 150 25.44 -13.74 76.72
C LEU A 150 24.55 -14.48 75.79
N ASP A 151 23.33 -14.67 76.18
CA ASP A 151 22.18 -15.20 75.48
C ASP A 151 21.92 -14.37 74.18
N GLU A 152 22.40 -14.85 73.07
CA GLU A 152 21.93 -14.34 71.76
C GLU A 152 20.48 -14.83 71.52
N PRO A 153 19.54 -13.94 71.37
CA PRO A 153 18.15 -14.34 71.18
C PRO A 153 17.99 -15.14 69.84
N ARG A 154 17.70 -16.43 70.00
CA ARG A 154 17.32 -17.32 68.91
C ARG A 154 16.14 -16.69 68.14
N ARG A 155 16.43 -16.21 66.93
CA ARG A 155 15.43 -15.72 65.96
C ARG A 155 14.46 -16.83 65.57
N THR A 156 13.26 -16.85 66.12
CA THR A 156 12.20 -17.75 65.82
C THR A 156 11.30 -17.13 64.72
N GLY A 157 10.85 -17.94 63.75
CA GLY A 157 9.93 -17.50 62.71
C GLY A 157 10.61 -17.07 61.42
N TRP A 158 9.84 -16.54 60.48
CA TRP A 158 10.17 -16.17 59.13
C TRP A 158 11.41 -15.27 58.97
N ARG A 159 11.82 -14.59 60.05
CA ARG A 159 13.09 -13.83 60.16
C ARG A 159 14.35 -14.66 59.96
N ARG A 160 14.29 -15.98 60.02
CA ARG A 160 15.42 -16.89 59.74
C ARG A 160 15.86 -16.90 58.27
N PHE A 161 14.96 -16.48 57.35
CA PHE A 161 15.23 -16.40 55.93
C PHE A 161 15.66 -15.00 55.47
N ILE A 162 15.73 -14.00 56.35
CA ILE A 162 16.22 -12.67 55.99
C ILE A 162 17.73 -12.70 56.15
N PRO A 163 18.49 -12.60 55.03
CA PRO A 163 19.94 -12.57 55.09
C PRO A 163 20.41 -11.34 55.90
N SER A 164 21.50 -11.51 56.65
CA SER A 164 22.05 -10.39 57.43
C SER A 164 22.37 -9.23 56.50
N TRP A 165 22.25 -7.99 56.98
CA TRP A 165 22.54 -6.80 56.17
C TRP A 165 23.95 -6.83 55.56
N LYS A 166 24.91 -7.51 56.20
CA LYS A 166 26.30 -7.73 55.72
C LYS A 166 26.29 -8.63 54.47
N ILE A 167 25.45 -9.69 54.42
CA ILE A 167 25.31 -10.59 53.27
C ILE A 167 24.60 -9.85 52.12
N VAL A 168 23.58 -9.07 52.43
CA VAL A 168 22.89 -8.24 51.44
C VAL A 168 23.85 -7.23 50.81
N LEU A 169 24.66 -6.56 51.64
CA LEU A 169 25.65 -5.58 51.19
C LEU A 169 26.77 -6.24 50.36
N ALA A 170 27.27 -7.42 50.80
CA ALA A 170 28.24 -8.19 50.03
C ALA A 170 27.67 -8.68 48.70
N SER A 171 26.42 -9.15 48.68
CA SER A 171 25.74 -9.56 47.44
C SER A 171 25.54 -8.38 46.48
N ILE A 172 25.13 -7.22 47.00
CA ILE A 172 25.03 -5.99 46.22
C ILE A 172 26.41 -5.60 45.66
N ALA A 173 27.47 -5.67 46.45
CA ALA A 173 28.83 -5.36 46.00
C ALA A 173 29.31 -6.29 44.89
N VAL A 174 29.09 -7.61 45.03
CA VAL A 174 29.43 -8.61 44.02
C VAL A 174 28.62 -8.41 42.73
N LEU A 175 27.29 -8.18 42.86
CA LEU A 175 26.44 -7.90 41.71
C LEU A 175 26.84 -6.61 41.00
N THR A 176 27.16 -5.57 41.74
CA THR A 176 27.64 -4.30 41.20
C THR A 176 28.99 -4.44 40.50
N ALA A 177 29.94 -5.17 41.10
CA ALA A 177 31.23 -5.48 40.48
C ALA A 177 31.08 -6.34 39.21
N GLY A 178 30.20 -7.36 39.25
CA GLY A 178 29.87 -8.18 38.08
C GLY A 178 29.22 -7.38 36.94
N LEU A 179 28.26 -6.49 37.28
CA LEU A 179 27.64 -5.59 36.32
C LEU A 179 28.66 -4.61 35.73
N PHE A 180 29.54 -4.04 36.58
CA PHE A 180 30.59 -3.14 36.10
C PHE A 180 31.60 -3.87 35.20
N GLY A 181 31.99 -5.10 35.55
CA GLY A 181 32.82 -5.96 34.68
C GLY A 181 32.18 -6.26 33.33
N MET A 182 30.89 -6.61 33.31
CA MET A 182 30.15 -6.84 32.05
C MET A 182 30.08 -5.57 31.19
N VAL A 183 29.82 -4.43 31.81
CA VAL A 183 29.78 -3.13 31.11
C VAL A 183 31.15 -2.77 30.56
N ALA A 184 32.23 -2.99 31.30
CA ALA A 184 33.61 -2.74 30.87
C ALA A 184 34.00 -3.63 29.67
N VAL A 185 33.68 -4.93 29.73
CA VAL A 185 33.93 -5.87 28.63
C VAL A 185 33.08 -5.49 27.39
N ALA A 186 31.81 -5.17 27.57
CA ALA A 186 30.94 -4.73 26.46
C ALA A 186 31.47 -3.43 25.82
N TYR A 187 31.94 -2.47 26.62
CA TYR A 187 32.55 -1.25 26.11
C TYR A 187 33.86 -1.54 25.35
N ALA A 188 34.74 -2.38 25.89
CA ALA A 188 36.01 -2.74 25.26
C ALA A 188 35.80 -3.41 23.87
N ASN A 189 34.76 -4.22 23.75
CA ASN A 189 34.38 -4.92 22.52
C ASN A 189 33.49 -4.10 21.55
N THR A 190 33.25 -2.82 21.81
CA THR A 190 32.49 -1.95 20.93
C THR A 190 33.43 -0.91 20.29
N PRO A 191 34.04 -1.23 19.13
CA PRO A 191 34.86 -0.26 18.39
C PRO A 191 34.02 0.85 17.79
N LEU A 192 34.64 1.96 17.37
CA LEU A 192 33.97 2.95 16.51
C LEU A 192 33.61 2.27 15.18
N PRO A 193 32.34 2.32 14.77
CA PRO A 193 31.93 1.79 13.47
C PRO A 193 32.59 2.56 12.32
N VAL A 194 32.57 1.99 11.12
CA VAL A 194 33.05 2.64 9.91
C VAL A 194 32.17 3.85 9.60
N VAL A 195 32.77 4.98 9.25
CA VAL A 195 32.08 6.18 8.79
C VAL A 195 31.31 5.83 7.52
N LYS A 196 30.05 6.26 7.42
CA LYS A 196 29.29 6.16 6.16
C LYS A 196 30.14 6.82 5.05
N GLN A 197 30.36 6.07 3.96
CA GLN A 197 31.21 6.56 2.85
C GLN A 197 30.74 7.96 2.42
N GLU A 198 31.68 8.88 2.26
CA GLU A 198 31.38 10.27 1.84
C GLU A 198 30.53 10.35 0.58
N GLU A 199 30.74 9.44 -0.38
CA GLU A 199 29.94 9.31 -1.61
C GLU A 199 28.44 9.03 -1.34
N ALA A 200 28.13 8.21 -0.30
CA ALA A 200 26.75 7.95 0.12
C ALA A 200 26.11 9.19 0.77
N LEU A 201 26.93 10.01 1.42
CA LEU A 201 26.49 11.24 2.08
C LEU A 201 26.19 12.37 1.07
N GLU A 202 26.79 12.33 -0.12
CA GLU A 202 26.64 13.38 -1.15
C GLU A 202 25.50 13.11 -2.15
N GLN A 203 25.04 11.87 -2.30
CA GLN A 203 24.07 11.49 -3.34
C GLN A 203 22.73 11.13 -2.73
N GLY A 204 21.68 11.86 -3.06
CA GLY A 204 20.31 11.46 -2.78
C GLY A 204 19.93 10.17 -3.51
N SER A 205 18.98 9.43 -2.96
CA SER A 205 18.49 8.21 -3.59
C SER A 205 17.79 8.48 -4.91
N ILE A 206 17.92 7.57 -5.86
CA ILE A 206 17.32 7.68 -7.19
C ILE A 206 16.30 6.56 -7.37
N ILE A 207 15.08 6.94 -7.72
CA ILE A 207 14.01 6.03 -8.08
C ILE A 207 13.98 5.90 -9.60
N TYR A 208 14.10 4.67 -10.10
CA TYR A 208 14.08 4.34 -11.52
C TYR A 208 12.80 3.58 -11.90
N TYR A 209 12.40 3.72 -13.16
CA TYR A 209 11.47 2.79 -13.80
C TYR A 209 12.05 1.38 -13.83
N ARG A 210 11.25 0.39 -14.23
CA ARG A 210 11.61 -1.02 -14.30
C ARG A 210 12.84 -1.35 -15.16
N ASP A 211 13.23 -0.44 -16.04
CA ASP A 211 14.44 -0.57 -16.87
C ASP A 211 15.74 -0.33 -16.08
N GLY A 212 15.65 0.15 -14.84
CA GLY A 212 16.78 0.47 -13.98
C GLY A 212 17.68 1.60 -14.51
N LYS A 213 17.23 2.33 -15.52
CA LYS A 213 17.98 3.39 -16.22
C LYS A 213 17.25 4.72 -16.25
N THR A 214 15.94 4.70 -16.56
CA THR A 214 15.13 5.92 -16.67
C THR A 214 14.74 6.39 -15.28
N GLU A 215 15.15 7.58 -14.90
CA GLU A 215 14.85 8.19 -13.61
C GLU A 215 13.39 8.63 -13.52
N ILE A 216 12.74 8.27 -12.40
CA ILE A 216 11.42 8.80 -11.99
C ILE A 216 11.64 10.05 -11.16
N ALA A 217 12.47 9.92 -10.12
CA ALA A 217 12.76 11.01 -9.20
C ALA A 217 14.10 10.79 -8.50
N ARG A 218 14.66 11.89 -8.02
CA ARG A 218 15.81 11.90 -7.11
C ARG A 218 15.36 12.47 -5.78
N LEU A 219 15.53 11.68 -4.71
CA LEU A 219 15.19 12.06 -3.34
C LEU A 219 16.44 12.53 -2.60
N GLY A 220 16.29 13.57 -1.80
CA GLY A 220 17.41 14.20 -1.09
C GLY A 220 18.11 15.25 -1.95
N ARG A 221 18.71 16.20 -1.28
CA ARG A 221 19.56 17.22 -1.89
C ARG A 221 21.02 16.86 -1.65
N LYS A 222 21.89 17.27 -2.56
CA LYS A 222 23.33 17.19 -2.35
C LYS A 222 23.67 17.85 -1.01
N ARG A 223 24.27 17.11 -0.07
CA ARG A 223 24.79 17.68 1.16
C ARG A 223 25.93 18.63 0.83
N GLU A 224 25.86 19.79 1.41
CA GLU A 224 26.97 20.74 1.35
C GLU A 224 27.64 20.72 2.73
N ILE A 225 28.74 19.96 2.82
CA ILE A 225 29.54 19.88 4.04
C ILE A 225 30.22 21.20 4.25
N VAL A 226 30.11 21.75 5.45
CA VAL A 226 30.79 23.01 5.85
C VAL A 226 31.63 22.80 7.11
N PRO A 227 32.83 23.39 7.18
CA PRO A 227 33.60 23.36 8.40
C PRO A 227 32.92 24.19 9.49
N ILE A 228 33.11 23.80 10.75
CA ILE A 228 32.50 24.45 11.91
C ILE A 228 32.79 25.96 11.97
N SER A 229 33.95 26.36 11.49
CA SER A 229 34.38 27.77 11.41
C SER A 229 33.48 28.64 10.53
N LYS A 230 32.76 28.08 9.55
CA LYS A 230 31.76 28.77 8.75
C LYS A 230 30.38 28.88 9.41
N VAL A 231 30.12 28.10 10.43
CA VAL A 231 28.84 28.12 11.18
C VAL A 231 28.99 29.21 12.28
N PRO A 232 28.20 30.28 12.25
CA PRO A 232 28.27 31.31 13.25
C PRO A 232 28.06 30.76 14.66
N LEU A 233 28.80 31.28 15.64
CA LEU A 233 28.76 30.81 17.03
C LEU A 233 27.33 30.81 17.59
N HIS A 234 26.55 31.84 17.32
CA HIS A 234 25.16 31.92 17.77
C HIS A 234 24.24 30.83 17.16
N VAL A 235 24.60 30.23 16.01
CA VAL A 235 23.88 29.09 15.42
C VAL A 235 24.28 27.82 16.13
N GLN A 236 25.57 27.64 16.46
CA GLN A 236 26.07 26.52 17.26
C GLN A 236 25.40 26.52 18.63
N ASP A 237 25.39 27.71 19.29
CA ASP A 237 24.81 27.90 20.63
C ASP A 237 23.28 27.68 20.64
N ALA A 238 22.58 28.06 19.57
CA ALA A 238 21.16 27.77 19.41
C ALA A 238 20.89 26.26 19.37
N VAL A 239 21.71 25.48 18.66
CA VAL A 239 21.59 24.02 18.58
C VAL A 239 21.90 23.37 19.93
N ILE A 240 22.93 23.86 20.63
CA ILE A 240 23.26 23.42 21.99
C ILE A 240 22.10 23.71 22.95
N ALA A 241 21.51 24.91 22.88
CA ALA A 241 20.34 25.29 23.68
C ALA A 241 19.11 24.42 23.40
N ALA A 242 18.94 24.01 22.14
CA ALA A 242 17.79 23.20 21.72
C ALA A 242 17.87 21.74 22.18
N GLU A 243 19.08 21.13 22.10
CA GLU A 243 19.24 19.68 22.14
C GLU A 243 20.06 19.19 23.37
N ASN A 244 21.09 19.93 23.77
CA ASN A 244 21.99 19.46 24.84
C ASN A 244 22.77 20.61 25.48
N ARG A 245 22.20 21.26 26.48
CA ARG A 245 22.75 22.45 27.12
C ARG A 245 24.11 22.22 27.80
N SER A 246 24.39 20.97 28.21
CA SER A 246 25.68 20.55 28.82
C SER A 246 26.71 20.08 27.78
N PHE A 247 26.44 20.16 26.47
CA PHE A 247 27.26 19.55 25.42
C PHE A 247 28.75 19.88 25.54
N ARG A 248 29.11 21.11 25.84
CA ARG A 248 30.51 21.55 25.92
C ARG A 248 31.25 20.93 27.14
N THR A 249 30.52 20.38 28.12
CA THR A 249 31.08 19.90 29.42
C THR A 249 30.75 18.45 29.71
N ASP A 250 29.79 17.83 29.01
CA ASP A 250 29.46 16.41 29.23
C ASP A 250 30.50 15.46 28.60
N ALA A 251 30.47 14.20 29.02
CA ALA A 251 31.36 13.15 28.52
C ALA A 251 30.69 12.30 27.41
N GLY A 252 29.96 12.93 26.51
CA GLY A 252 29.21 12.29 25.44
C GLY A 252 27.85 11.72 25.85
N ILE A 253 27.57 11.67 27.17
CA ILE A 253 26.29 11.22 27.76
C ILE A 253 25.84 12.17 28.86
N ASP A 254 24.55 12.39 29.01
CA ASP A 254 23.95 13.12 30.13
C ASP A 254 23.43 12.13 31.19
N LEU A 255 24.28 11.80 32.19
CA LEU A 255 23.90 10.88 33.28
C LEU A 255 22.70 11.40 34.09
N LYS A 256 22.57 12.74 34.28
CA LYS A 256 21.45 13.34 35.00
C LYS A 256 20.15 13.22 34.17
N GLY A 257 20.24 13.45 32.87
CA GLY A 257 19.14 13.25 31.92
C GLY A 257 18.69 11.79 31.84
N ILE A 258 19.63 10.84 31.84
CA ILE A 258 19.32 9.41 31.87
C ILE A 258 18.60 9.05 33.19
N ALA A 259 19.11 9.45 34.35
CA ALA A 259 18.47 9.18 35.63
C ALA A 259 17.07 9.78 35.72
N ARG A 260 16.89 11.02 35.23
CA ARG A 260 15.58 11.69 35.14
C ARG A 260 14.64 10.94 34.22
N SER A 261 15.10 10.48 33.05
CA SER A 261 14.30 9.73 32.07
C SER A 261 13.84 8.38 32.66
N VAL A 262 14.70 7.66 33.37
CA VAL A 262 14.36 6.42 34.06
C VAL A 262 13.31 6.69 35.14
N TRP A 263 13.46 7.74 35.92
CA TRP A 263 12.50 8.14 36.95
C TRP A 263 11.13 8.46 36.37
N MET A 264 11.09 9.26 35.27
CA MET A 264 9.85 9.61 34.59
C MET A 264 9.15 8.39 33.95
N THR A 265 9.94 7.43 33.44
CA THR A 265 9.39 6.16 32.92
C THR A 265 8.74 5.34 34.01
N VAL A 266 9.38 5.21 35.15
CA VAL A 266 8.86 4.46 36.34
C VAL A 266 7.62 5.15 36.92
N THR A 267 7.54 6.49 36.86
CA THR A 267 6.40 7.27 37.37
C THR A 267 5.30 7.48 36.35
N GLY A 268 5.38 6.90 35.14
CA GLY A 268 4.36 6.98 34.11
C GLY A 268 4.23 8.36 33.43
N GLN A 269 5.22 9.24 33.59
CA GLN A 269 5.24 10.53 32.93
C GLN A 269 5.89 10.44 31.55
N GLN A 270 5.45 11.29 30.62
CA GLN A 270 5.92 11.25 29.23
C GLN A 270 7.42 11.60 29.14
N ILE A 271 8.19 10.71 28.52
CA ILE A 271 9.64 10.82 28.36
C ILE A 271 9.98 11.95 27.41
N GLN A 272 10.61 13.02 27.89
CA GLN A 272 11.19 14.05 27.03
C GLN A 272 12.71 13.88 26.94
N GLY A 273 13.21 13.83 25.71
CA GLY A 273 14.57 13.95 25.20
C GLY A 273 15.77 13.83 26.15
N ALA A 274 16.28 12.60 26.34
CA ALA A 274 17.49 12.33 27.12
C ALA A 274 18.72 11.98 26.24
N SER A 275 18.66 12.18 24.90
CA SER A 275 19.78 11.87 24.01
C SER A 275 20.64 13.11 23.78
N THR A 276 21.96 13.01 24.03
CA THR A 276 22.94 14.09 23.79
C THR A 276 23.21 14.32 22.29
N ILE A 277 23.79 15.46 21.94
CA ILE A 277 24.27 15.77 20.58
C ILE A 277 25.24 14.68 20.11
N THR A 278 26.16 14.21 20.97
CA THR A 278 27.11 13.14 20.64
C THR A 278 26.40 11.85 20.29
N GLN A 279 25.38 11.42 21.05
CA GLN A 279 24.57 10.24 20.74
C GLN A 279 23.80 10.37 19.40
N GLN A 280 23.24 11.53 19.15
CA GLN A 280 22.55 11.80 17.90
C GLN A 280 23.52 11.85 16.70
N MET A 281 24.70 12.44 16.88
CA MET A 281 25.76 12.47 15.86
C MET A 281 26.19 11.04 15.52
N VAL A 282 26.53 10.23 16.53
CA VAL A 282 26.97 8.84 16.37
C VAL A 282 25.94 8.03 15.57
N ARG A 283 24.67 8.14 15.90
CA ARG A 283 23.57 7.47 15.18
C ARG A 283 23.50 7.87 13.70
N ASN A 284 23.75 9.14 13.39
CA ASN A 284 23.58 9.68 12.04
C ASN A 284 24.86 9.57 11.20
N TYR A 285 26.03 9.49 11.81
CA TYR A 285 27.34 9.54 11.18
C TYR A 285 27.92 8.16 10.88
N TYR A 286 27.67 7.16 11.73
CA TYR A 286 28.23 5.81 11.60
C TYR A 286 27.22 4.82 11.02
N ASP A 287 27.71 3.84 10.25
CA ASP A 287 26.91 2.75 9.72
C ASP A 287 26.50 1.73 10.79
N GLY A 288 25.34 1.08 10.57
CA GLY A 288 24.86 -0.05 11.39
C GLY A 288 24.17 0.32 12.70
N LEU A 289 24.04 1.62 13.02
CA LEU A 289 23.40 2.09 14.25
C LEU A 289 21.95 2.59 14.05
N SER A 290 21.50 2.78 12.80
CA SER A 290 20.16 3.33 12.48
C SER A 290 19.06 2.28 12.26
N GLN A 291 19.41 1.02 12.02
CA GLN A 291 18.48 0.02 11.45
C GLN A 291 17.72 -0.83 12.47
N GLU A 292 18.10 -0.86 13.75
CA GLU A 292 17.44 -1.67 14.77
C GLU A 292 16.76 -0.82 15.85
N ARG A 293 15.48 -1.04 16.09
CA ARG A 293 14.76 -0.51 17.26
C ARG A 293 14.88 -1.50 18.42
N SER A 294 16.04 -1.58 19.06
CA SER A 294 16.27 -2.48 20.20
C SER A 294 17.00 -1.78 21.35
N VAL A 295 16.82 -2.30 22.57
CA VAL A 295 17.57 -1.87 23.76
C VAL A 295 19.07 -2.05 23.53
N THR A 296 19.45 -3.14 22.85
CA THR A 296 20.83 -3.45 22.49
C THR A 296 21.45 -2.34 21.63
N ARG A 297 20.72 -1.81 20.66
CA ARG A 297 21.17 -0.66 19.88
C ARG A 297 21.41 0.57 20.75
N LYS A 298 20.52 0.88 21.70
CA LYS A 298 20.67 2.05 22.56
C LYS A 298 21.90 1.94 23.47
N ILE A 299 22.22 0.74 23.92
CA ILE A 299 23.47 0.46 24.69
C ILE A 299 24.71 0.66 23.80
N LYS A 300 24.70 0.12 22.57
CA LYS A 300 25.80 0.34 21.61
C LYS A 300 25.96 1.84 21.30
N GLU A 301 24.86 2.56 21.05
CA GLU A 301 24.88 4.02 20.82
C GLU A 301 25.55 4.78 21.98
N ILE A 302 25.23 4.41 23.22
CA ILE A 302 25.85 5.00 24.41
C ILE A 302 27.36 4.75 24.43
N PHE A 303 27.80 3.49 24.21
CA PHE A 303 29.23 3.16 24.23
C PHE A 303 30.01 3.84 23.11
N VAL A 304 29.46 3.86 21.90
CA VAL A 304 30.06 4.56 20.77
C VAL A 304 30.11 6.08 21.02
N ALA A 305 29.08 6.67 21.65
CA ALA A 305 29.07 8.09 21.99
C ALA A 305 30.16 8.45 23.03
N ILE A 306 30.34 7.63 24.08
CA ILE A 306 31.43 7.83 25.05
C ILE A 306 32.81 7.72 24.37
N ARG A 307 32.98 6.79 23.46
CA ARG A 307 34.22 6.60 22.70
C ARG A 307 34.48 7.76 21.76
N ALA A 308 33.46 8.19 20.97
CA ALA A 308 33.54 9.33 20.08
C ALA A 308 33.91 10.62 20.83
N ASP A 309 33.37 10.82 22.02
CA ASP A 309 33.68 11.97 22.87
C ASP A 309 35.13 11.99 23.39
N ARG A 310 35.75 10.81 23.48
CA ARG A 310 37.18 10.67 23.89
C ARG A 310 38.16 10.83 22.72
N GLU A 311 37.71 10.43 21.49
CA GLU A 311 38.57 10.36 20.33
C GLU A 311 38.42 11.62 19.43
N MET A 312 37.34 12.42 19.61
CA MET A 312 37.02 13.61 18.82
C MET A 312 36.86 14.83 19.73
N THR A 313 37.22 15.98 19.23
CA THR A 313 36.93 17.24 19.90
C THR A 313 35.45 17.60 19.85
N LYS A 314 34.97 18.42 20.78
CA LYS A 314 33.57 18.90 20.77
C LYS A 314 33.20 19.64 19.49
N ASP A 315 34.14 20.34 18.89
CA ASP A 315 33.92 21.04 17.63
C ASP A 315 33.81 20.08 16.44
N GLU A 316 34.59 19.00 16.41
CA GLU A 316 34.44 17.94 15.40
C GLU A 316 33.11 17.20 15.53
N ILE A 317 32.71 16.87 16.76
CA ILE A 317 31.40 16.24 17.04
C ILE A 317 30.27 17.16 16.57
N LEU A 318 30.32 18.46 16.92
CA LEU A 318 29.30 19.41 16.53
C LEU A 318 29.29 19.66 15.02
N GLN A 319 30.45 19.70 14.36
CA GLN A 319 30.58 19.80 12.91
C GLN A 319 29.90 18.61 12.21
N ASN A 320 30.21 17.41 12.63
CA ASN A 320 29.63 16.20 12.06
C ASN A 320 28.13 16.12 12.32
N TYR A 321 27.67 16.53 13.52
CA TYR A 321 26.27 16.65 13.83
C TYR A 321 25.55 17.64 12.91
N LEU A 322 26.04 18.87 12.82
CA LEU A 322 25.45 19.95 12.02
C LEU A 322 25.46 19.64 10.52
N ASN A 323 26.40 18.85 10.02
CA ASN A 323 26.44 18.43 8.62
C ASN A 323 25.55 17.21 8.32
N THR A 324 25.04 16.50 9.35
CA THR A 324 24.30 15.24 9.14
C THR A 324 22.84 15.29 9.57
N ILE A 325 22.49 16.12 10.56
CA ILE A 325 21.14 16.19 11.11
C ILE A 325 20.10 16.74 10.13
N TYR A 326 18.88 16.20 10.19
CA TYR A 326 17.73 16.60 9.39
C TYR A 326 16.99 17.80 10.00
N PHE A 327 16.73 18.83 9.19
CA PHE A 327 16.04 20.06 9.61
C PHE A 327 14.61 20.19 9.07
N GLY A 328 14.14 19.27 8.24
CA GLY A 328 12.89 19.38 7.50
C GLY A 328 13.11 19.85 6.06
N ARG A 329 12.05 19.81 5.26
CA ARG A 329 12.06 20.21 3.84
C ARG A 329 13.11 19.47 3.00
N GLY A 330 13.47 18.23 3.33
CA GLY A 330 14.53 17.49 2.66
C GLY A 330 15.94 18.08 2.87
N ALA A 331 16.13 18.94 3.87
CA ALA A 331 17.40 19.58 4.16
C ALA A 331 18.18 18.82 5.24
N TYR A 332 19.20 18.09 4.81
CA TYR A 332 20.17 17.43 5.68
C TYR A 332 21.44 18.30 5.76
N GLY A 333 21.83 18.62 6.99
CA GLY A 333 22.91 19.55 7.28
C GLY A 333 22.49 21.01 7.30
N ILE A 334 23.22 21.79 8.11
CA ILE A 334 22.91 23.18 8.43
C ILE A 334 22.99 24.12 7.21
N GLN A 335 23.92 23.88 6.27
CA GLN A 335 24.04 24.66 5.06
C GLN A 335 22.82 24.45 4.13
N ALA A 336 22.40 23.19 3.96
CA ALA A 336 21.20 22.88 3.19
C ALA A 336 19.95 23.48 3.84
N ALA A 337 19.86 23.45 5.18
CA ALA A 337 18.79 24.07 5.94
C ALA A 337 18.77 25.60 5.77
N ALA A 338 19.90 26.26 5.86
CA ALA A 338 20.02 27.71 5.64
C ALA A 338 19.49 28.11 4.24
N ARG A 339 19.83 27.34 3.21
CA ARG A 339 19.33 27.55 1.84
C ARG A 339 17.84 27.23 1.69
N ALA A 340 17.36 26.13 2.30
CA ALA A 340 15.97 25.70 2.17
C ALA A 340 14.99 26.65 2.85
N PHE A 341 15.36 27.17 4.04
CA PHE A 341 14.47 27.97 4.86
C PHE A 341 14.66 29.46 4.68
N PHE A 342 15.89 29.93 4.34
CA PHE A 342 16.21 31.35 4.29
C PHE A 342 16.83 31.80 2.98
N LYS A 343 17.17 30.90 2.06
CA LYS A 343 17.88 31.19 0.79
C LYS A 343 19.23 31.85 1.01
N LYS A 344 19.89 31.56 2.15
CA LYS A 344 21.13 32.10 2.59
C LYS A 344 22.24 31.06 2.69
N ASP A 345 23.50 31.52 2.67
CA ASP A 345 24.64 30.76 3.15
C ASP A 345 24.58 30.68 4.69
N VAL A 346 25.06 29.57 5.27
CA VAL A 346 25.05 29.35 6.73
C VAL A 346 25.73 30.48 7.48
N SER A 347 26.84 31.01 6.96
CA SER A 347 27.59 32.11 7.57
C SER A 347 26.82 33.43 7.68
N LYS A 348 25.68 33.55 6.98
CA LYS A 348 24.80 34.72 6.98
C LYS A 348 23.50 34.54 7.79
N LEU A 349 23.38 33.47 8.51
CA LEU A 349 22.22 33.25 9.39
C LEU A 349 22.29 34.24 10.58
N THR A 350 21.14 34.82 10.90
CA THR A 350 20.97 35.64 12.11
C THR A 350 20.70 34.74 13.32
N VAL A 351 20.80 35.28 14.54
CA VAL A 351 20.47 34.58 15.78
C VAL A 351 19.06 33.98 15.73
N ALA A 352 18.06 34.73 15.31
CA ALA A 352 16.68 34.27 15.21
C ALA A 352 16.50 33.14 14.18
N GLU A 353 17.24 33.22 13.05
CA GLU A 353 17.19 32.16 12.03
C GLU A 353 17.90 30.88 12.51
N GLY A 354 19.00 31.01 13.25
CA GLY A 354 19.68 29.90 13.92
C GLY A 354 18.77 29.22 14.97
N ALA A 355 18.13 30.02 15.83
CA ALA A 355 17.19 29.51 16.84
C ALA A 355 15.97 28.80 16.21
N TYR A 356 15.45 29.32 15.11
CA TYR A 356 14.36 28.66 14.37
C TYR A 356 14.81 27.30 13.82
N LEU A 357 15.99 27.21 13.17
CA LEU A 357 16.51 25.95 12.65
C LEU A 357 16.79 24.96 13.79
N ALA A 358 17.42 25.39 14.87
CA ALA A 358 17.71 24.57 16.04
C ALA A 358 16.42 23.98 16.67
N GLY A 359 15.39 24.80 16.81
CA GLY A 359 14.11 24.36 17.35
C GLY A 359 13.41 23.27 16.54
N ARG A 360 13.68 23.19 15.24
CA ARG A 360 13.07 22.19 14.34
C ARG A 360 13.65 20.80 14.47
N ILE A 361 14.89 20.65 14.97
CA ILE A 361 15.59 19.36 15.03
C ILE A 361 14.77 18.31 15.77
N GLN A 362 14.03 18.71 16.81
CA GLN A 362 13.24 17.81 17.65
C GLN A 362 12.23 16.94 16.84
N ASN A 363 11.52 17.54 15.88
CA ASN A 363 10.56 16.83 15.03
C ASN A 363 10.28 17.62 13.74
N PRO A 364 11.23 17.61 12.77
CA PRO A 364 11.19 18.46 11.58
C PRO A 364 9.93 18.33 10.75
N ASP A 365 9.43 17.09 10.56
CA ASP A 365 8.26 16.82 9.74
C ASP A 365 6.95 17.27 10.40
N ARG A 366 6.85 17.16 11.74
CA ARG A 366 5.70 17.70 12.48
C ARG A 366 5.61 19.22 12.31
N PHE A 367 6.74 19.92 12.40
CA PHE A 367 6.79 21.36 12.20
C PHE A 367 6.49 21.73 10.75
N ASP A 368 7.00 20.97 9.78
CA ASP A 368 6.69 21.19 8.36
C ASP A 368 5.19 21.04 8.08
N ARG A 369 4.55 20.01 8.62
CA ARG A 369 3.10 19.83 8.46
C ARG A 369 2.30 20.94 9.12
N ALA A 370 2.66 21.35 10.35
CA ALA A 370 1.98 22.42 11.07
C ALA A 370 2.07 23.75 10.31
N GLU A 371 3.28 24.13 9.85
CA GLU A 371 3.52 25.35 9.09
C GLU A 371 2.78 25.37 7.75
N GLN A 372 2.72 24.22 7.07
CA GLN A 372 2.02 24.09 5.79
C GLN A 372 0.51 24.22 5.95
N SER A 373 -0.05 23.81 7.10
CA SER A 373 -1.47 24.04 7.44
C SER A 373 -1.75 25.44 7.95
N GLY A 374 -0.73 26.30 8.07
CA GLY A 374 -0.86 27.66 8.63
C GLY A 374 -0.78 27.71 10.16
N ASN A 375 -0.61 26.57 10.84
CA ASN A 375 -0.44 26.51 12.28
C ASN A 375 1.03 26.70 12.68
N TRP A 376 1.39 27.93 12.99
CA TRP A 376 2.75 28.31 13.41
C TRP A 376 2.98 28.22 14.92
N ALA A 377 1.97 27.91 15.72
CA ALA A 377 2.06 27.91 17.18
C ALA A 377 3.14 26.96 17.72
N PRO A 378 3.19 25.65 17.29
CA PRO A 378 4.22 24.74 17.80
C PRO A 378 5.66 25.18 17.46
N THR A 379 5.86 25.76 16.27
CA THR A 379 7.17 26.22 15.85
C THR A 379 7.61 27.47 16.60
N LYS A 380 6.68 28.38 16.91
CA LYS A 380 6.95 29.58 17.71
C LYS A 380 7.29 29.22 19.15
N GLU A 381 6.50 28.33 19.77
CA GLU A 381 6.78 27.82 21.10
C GLU A 381 8.18 27.19 21.21
N ARG A 382 8.56 26.39 20.21
CA ARG A 382 9.89 25.79 20.19
C ARG A 382 11.00 26.81 19.92
N PHE A 383 10.75 27.82 19.08
CA PHE A 383 11.65 28.93 18.85
C PHE A 383 11.91 29.70 20.18
N GLU A 384 10.87 30.04 20.93
CA GLU A 384 10.95 30.72 22.23
C GLU A 384 11.71 29.89 23.26
N TYR A 385 11.49 28.54 23.26
CA TYR A 385 12.26 27.60 24.09
C TYR A 385 13.77 27.70 23.82
N VAL A 386 14.17 27.78 22.53
CA VAL A 386 15.59 27.90 22.16
C VAL A 386 16.15 29.25 22.57
N ILE A 387 15.43 30.34 22.27
CA ILE A 387 15.85 31.70 22.65
C ILE A 387 16.04 31.82 24.18
N ASN A 388 15.11 31.32 24.95
CA ASN A 388 15.20 31.29 26.41
C ASN A 388 16.39 30.44 26.89
N GLY A 389 16.61 29.25 26.29
CA GLY A 389 17.74 28.39 26.63
C GLY A 389 19.10 29.01 26.31
N MET A 390 19.22 29.76 25.22
CA MET A 390 20.43 30.54 24.93
C MET A 390 20.68 31.58 26.00
N ALA A 391 19.64 32.30 26.43
CA ALA A 391 19.72 33.39 27.39
C ALA A 391 19.97 32.97 28.83
N THR A 392 19.48 31.77 29.22
CA THR A 392 19.56 31.32 30.65
C THR A 392 20.67 30.29 30.88
N ASP A 393 20.95 29.41 29.93
CA ASP A 393 21.77 28.22 30.17
C ASP A 393 23.05 28.14 29.33
N VAL A 394 23.09 28.75 28.13
CA VAL A 394 24.26 28.65 27.25
C VAL A 394 25.25 29.81 27.50
N ASP A 395 24.82 31.05 27.32
CA ASP A 395 25.64 32.22 27.60
C ASP A 395 24.77 33.42 28.01
N PRO A 396 24.43 33.54 29.31
CA PRO A 396 23.58 34.64 29.81
C PRO A 396 24.16 36.03 29.58
N GLN A 397 25.50 36.16 29.51
CA GLN A 397 26.13 37.44 29.29
C GLN A 397 25.95 37.91 27.85
N ARG A 398 26.00 36.98 26.89
CA ARG A 398 25.89 37.30 25.45
C ARG A 398 24.43 37.37 25.00
N TYR A 399 23.54 36.54 25.56
CA TYR A 399 22.20 36.31 25.05
C TYR A 399 21.08 36.71 26.02
N GLY A 400 21.38 37.26 27.18
CA GLY A 400 20.41 37.55 28.24
C GLY A 400 19.24 38.43 27.84
N ASP A 401 19.43 39.30 26.84
CA ASP A 401 18.42 40.20 26.31
C ASP A 401 17.61 39.64 25.09
N LEU A 402 17.98 38.44 24.60
CA LEU A 402 17.33 37.82 23.42
C LEU A 402 15.82 37.60 23.61
N PRO A 403 15.30 37.17 24.79
CA PRO A 403 13.88 36.95 24.95
C PRO A 403 13.02 38.18 24.66
N GLN A 404 13.55 39.37 24.88
CA GLN A 404 12.85 40.65 24.64
C GLN A 404 13.09 41.18 23.20
N LYS A 405 14.25 40.88 22.58
CA LYS A 405 14.66 41.45 21.29
C LYS A 405 14.43 40.56 20.10
N ALA A 406 14.45 39.22 20.27
CA ALA A 406 14.37 38.28 19.18
C ALA A 406 12.93 38.24 18.57
N LYS A 407 12.87 38.51 17.27
CA LYS A 407 11.62 38.39 16.50
C LYS A 407 11.64 37.10 15.70
N PHE A 408 10.49 36.42 15.65
CA PHE A 408 10.33 35.21 14.82
C PHE A 408 10.71 35.52 13.36
N PRO A 409 11.58 34.73 12.73
CA PRO A 409 12.14 35.07 11.42
C PRO A 409 11.12 34.86 10.28
N LYS A 410 11.35 35.52 9.15
CA LYS A 410 10.60 35.35 7.92
C LYS A 410 11.12 34.11 7.18
N ILE A 411 10.28 33.11 7.01
CA ILE A 411 10.63 31.83 6.40
C ILE A 411 10.35 31.87 4.88
N ALA A 412 11.28 31.37 4.08
CA ALA A 412 11.09 31.22 2.64
C ALA A 412 10.00 30.18 2.32
N LYS A 413 9.29 30.37 1.22
CA LYS A 413 8.34 29.37 0.74
C LYS A 413 9.08 28.07 0.38
N LYS A 414 8.44 26.92 0.62
CA LYS A 414 8.98 25.61 0.24
C LYS A 414 8.95 25.45 -1.28
N ASP A 415 10.10 25.15 -1.89
CA ASP A 415 10.24 24.95 -3.34
C ASP A 415 10.16 23.47 -3.77
N ASP A 416 10.03 22.53 -2.81
CA ASP A 416 10.22 21.09 -3.05
C ASP A 416 9.01 20.39 -3.69
N THR A 417 8.00 21.13 -4.13
CA THR A 417 6.80 20.53 -4.75
C THR A 417 7.07 20.03 -6.17
N GLU A 418 8.13 20.46 -6.85
CA GLU A 418 8.35 20.11 -8.26
C GLU A 418 8.54 18.60 -8.50
N ILE A 419 9.26 17.89 -7.60
CA ILE A 419 9.48 16.44 -7.75
C ILE A 419 8.18 15.64 -7.60
N TYR A 420 7.20 16.18 -6.86
CA TYR A 420 5.91 15.54 -6.63
C TYR A 420 4.83 15.94 -7.64
N ARG A 421 5.14 16.83 -8.59
CA ARG A 421 4.16 17.31 -9.57
C ARG A 421 3.70 16.21 -10.51
N GLY A 422 2.40 16.23 -10.86
CA GLY A 422 1.77 15.27 -11.74
C GLY A 422 1.67 13.87 -11.14
N ILE A 423 1.70 12.86 -11.98
CA ILE A 423 1.61 11.45 -11.55
C ILE A 423 2.85 10.96 -10.79
N ARG A 424 3.97 11.69 -10.90
CA ARG A 424 5.24 11.32 -10.26
C ARG A 424 5.12 11.29 -8.74
N GLY A 425 4.37 12.22 -8.16
CA GLY A 425 4.15 12.24 -6.72
C GLY A 425 3.49 10.98 -6.18
N TYR A 426 2.51 10.41 -6.90
CA TYR A 426 1.88 9.14 -6.54
C TYR A 426 2.86 7.96 -6.60
N MET A 427 3.77 7.96 -7.59
CA MET A 427 4.81 6.92 -7.71
C MET A 427 5.81 6.98 -6.56
N ILE A 428 6.27 8.18 -6.19
CA ILE A 428 7.18 8.40 -5.06
C ILE A 428 6.52 7.98 -3.75
N ASP A 429 5.26 8.36 -3.53
CA ASP A 429 4.51 8.03 -2.32
C ASP A 429 4.41 6.54 -2.08
N ILE A 430 3.96 5.76 -3.07
CA ILE A 430 3.79 4.31 -2.88
C ILE A 430 5.12 3.58 -2.75
N VAL A 431 6.18 4.02 -3.44
CA VAL A 431 7.53 3.46 -3.29
C VAL A 431 8.06 3.68 -1.87
N LYS A 432 7.89 4.89 -1.31
CA LYS A 432 8.28 5.20 0.08
C LYS A 432 7.54 4.33 1.09
N ARG A 433 6.22 4.13 0.89
CA ARG A 433 5.41 3.26 1.76
C ARG A 433 5.90 1.82 1.72
N GLU A 434 6.08 1.25 0.54
CA GLU A 434 6.54 -0.14 0.40
C GLU A 434 7.94 -0.36 0.95
N LEU A 435 8.87 0.57 0.74
CA LEU A 435 10.23 0.48 1.28
C LEU A 435 10.24 0.51 2.81
N LYS A 436 9.39 1.34 3.42
CA LYS A 436 9.22 1.38 4.88
C LYS A 436 8.66 0.07 5.43
N GLU A 437 7.64 -0.50 4.77
CA GLU A 437 6.93 -1.69 5.23
C GLU A 437 7.73 -2.98 4.98
N ARG A 438 8.32 -3.14 3.79
CA ARG A 438 8.96 -4.41 3.36
C ARG A 438 10.47 -4.43 3.54
N ALA A 439 11.14 -3.27 3.47
CA ALA A 439 12.59 -3.17 3.52
C ALA A 439 13.10 -2.48 4.80
N SER A 440 12.21 -1.96 5.65
CA SER A 440 12.55 -1.15 6.83
C SER A 440 13.43 0.07 6.50
N ILE A 441 13.37 0.55 5.25
CA ILE A 441 14.08 1.75 4.79
C ILE A 441 13.18 2.97 5.05
N SER A 442 13.63 3.82 5.95
CA SER A 442 12.89 5.03 6.33
C SER A 442 12.98 6.13 5.26
N GLU A 443 12.14 7.16 5.38
CA GLU A 443 12.25 8.35 4.54
C GLU A 443 13.59 9.06 4.74
N GLU A 444 14.11 9.06 5.96
CA GLU A 444 15.44 9.60 6.29
C GLU A 444 16.55 8.83 5.53
N ASP A 445 16.48 7.49 5.55
CA ASP A 445 17.43 6.66 4.82
C ASP A 445 17.38 6.92 3.30
N LEU A 446 16.18 7.14 2.74
CA LEU A 446 16.01 7.48 1.34
C LEU A 446 16.65 8.83 0.96
N HIS A 447 16.67 9.78 1.88
CA HIS A 447 17.28 11.09 1.64
C HIS A 447 18.81 11.09 1.80
N THR A 448 19.36 10.13 2.55
CA THR A 448 20.75 10.12 2.97
C THR A 448 21.57 8.94 2.46
N GLY A 449 20.92 7.81 2.14
CA GLY A 449 21.59 6.55 1.85
C GLY A 449 22.05 6.37 0.40
N GLY A 450 21.76 7.33 -0.50
CA GLY A 450 22.20 7.24 -1.88
C GLY A 450 21.68 6.02 -2.65
N TYR A 451 20.54 5.46 -2.24
CA TYR A 451 20.00 4.22 -2.80
C TYR A 451 19.64 4.34 -4.29
N ARG A 452 19.82 3.24 -5.00
CA ARG A 452 19.34 3.06 -6.36
C ARG A 452 18.17 2.09 -6.33
N ILE A 453 16.96 2.63 -6.49
CA ILE A 453 15.69 1.94 -6.31
C ILE A 453 15.12 1.64 -7.68
N VAL A 454 14.99 0.37 -8.04
CA VAL A 454 14.34 -0.06 -9.29
C VAL A 454 12.91 -0.46 -8.97
N THR A 455 11.96 0.22 -9.63
CA THR A 455 10.53 -0.03 -9.44
C THR A 455 9.97 -1.00 -10.48
N THR A 456 8.75 -1.47 -10.27
CA THR A 456 8.00 -2.29 -11.21
C THR A 456 7.37 -1.47 -12.36
N PHE A 457 7.34 -0.14 -12.25
CA PHE A 457 6.62 0.75 -13.18
C PHE A 457 7.25 0.72 -14.57
N ASP A 458 6.42 0.47 -15.56
CA ASP A 458 6.79 0.59 -16.96
C ASP A 458 6.43 2.01 -17.47
N ARG A 459 7.44 2.78 -17.92
CA ARG A 459 7.24 4.17 -18.36
C ARG A 459 6.20 4.29 -19.46
N ARG A 460 6.19 3.36 -20.43
CA ARG A 460 5.25 3.34 -21.54
C ARG A 460 3.83 3.05 -21.03
N LEU A 461 3.69 2.06 -20.14
CA LEU A 461 2.38 1.70 -19.59
C LEU A 461 1.83 2.77 -18.64
N MET A 462 2.67 3.42 -17.83
CA MET A 462 2.27 4.57 -17.01
C MET A 462 1.75 5.73 -17.87
N LYS A 463 2.40 6.00 -19.02
CA LYS A 463 1.95 7.00 -19.97
C LYS A 463 0.61 6.58 -20.60
N ALA A 464 0.48 5.33 -21.05
CA ALA A 464 -0.74 4.79 -21.64
C ALA A 464 -1.93 4.84 -20.66
N ALA A 465 -1.73 4.50 -19.38
CA ALA A 465 -2.76 4.61 -18.36
C ALA A 465 -3.25 6.06 -18.18
N LYS A 466 -2.32 7.00 -18.11
CA LYS A 466 -2.66 8.43 -18.04
C LYS A 466 -3.45 8.89 -19.26
N GLU A 467 -2.99 8.58 -20.47
CA GLU A 467 -3.63 8.99 -21.73
C GLU A 467 -5.02 8.38 -21.88
N ALA A 468 -5.19 7.09 -21.58
CA ALA A 468 -6.48 6.41 -21.63
C ALA A 468 -7.50 7.05 -20.68
N VAL A 469 -7.11 7.30 -19.44
CA VAL A 469 -8.00 7.93 -18.45
C VAL A 469 -8.33 9.38 -18.83
N GLU A 470 -7.30 10.20 -19.09
CA GLU A 470 -7.51 11.65 -19.34
C GLU A 470 -8.29 11.93 -20.63
N LYS A 471 -8.09 11.11 -21.69
CA LYS A 471 -8.87 11.17 -22.92
C LYS A 471 -10.36 10.96 -22.64
N ASN A 472 -10.69 9.88 -21.93
CA ASN A 472 -12.09 9.52 -21.66
C ASN A 472 -12.76 10.47 -20.65
N LEU A 473 -12.05 10.94 -19.61
CA LEU A 473 -12.57 11.94 -18.67
C LEU A 473 -12.84 13.31 -19.35
N LYS A 474 -12.04 13.67 -20.35
CA LYS A 474 -12.22 14.92 -21.09
C LYS A 474 -13.59 14.97 -21.80
N THR A 475 -14.06 13.84 -22.33
CA THR A 475 -15.36 13.77 -23.02
C THR A 475 -16.55 13.95 -22.09
N LEU A 476 -16.39 13.65 -20.78
CA LEU A 476 -17.47 13.79 -19.80
C LEU A 476 -17.69 15.23 -19.34
N GLY A 477 -16.68 16.10 -19.47
CA GLY A 477 -16.77 17.52 -19.09
C GLY A 477 -17.03 17.81 -17.61
N ASP A 478 -17.05 16.79 -16.73
CA ASP A 478 -17.32 16.93 -15.30
C ASP A 478 -16.03 16.79 -14.47
N ASN A 479 -15.65 17.88 -13.81
CA ASN A 479 -14.42 17.96 -13.00
C ASN A 479 -14.50 17.21 -11.65
N TYR A 480 -15.66 16.74 -11.25
CA TYR A 480 -15.86 15.97 -10.01
C TYR A 480 -15.84 14.46 -10.24
N VAL A 481 -15.97 14.01 -11.47
CA VAL A 481 -15.82 12.60 -11.82
C VAL A 481 -14.35 12.20 -11.71
N ARG A 482 -14.11 11.08 -11.04
CA ARG A 482 -12.81 10.46 -10.84
C ARG A 482 -12.77 9.14 -11.60
N ALA A 483 -11.67 8.88 -12.27
CA ALA A 483 -11.33 7.54 -12.74
C ALA A 483 -10.00 7.14 -12.13
N ILE A 484 -9.92 5.92 -11.67
CA ILE A 484 -8.78 5.31 -10.99
C ILE A 484 -8.46 3.98 -11.67
N MET A 485 -7.18 3.65 -11.79
CA MET A 485 -6.77 2.47 -12.54
C MET A 485 -5.52 1.85 -11.95
N ALA A 486 -5.43 0.50 -12.03
CA ALA A 486 -4.21 -0.25 -11.76
C ALA A 486 -4.06 -1.40 -12.75
N ALA A 487 -2.81 -1.77 -13.06
CA ALA A 487 -2.48 -2.89 -13.93
C ALA A 487 -1.35 -3.72 -13.30
N VAL A 488 -1.56 -5.03 -13.18
CA VAL A 488 -0.72 -5.99 -12.47
C VAL A 488 -0.29 -7.12 -13.41
N ASP A 489 0.99 -7.48 -13.37
CA ASP A 489 1.53 -8.64 -14.08
C ASP A 489 1.10 -9.93 -13.34
N PRO A 490 0.35 -10.83 -13.98
CA PRO A 490 -0.19 -12.02 -13.34
C PRO A 490 0.88 -13.00 -12.81
N ASN A 491 2.08 -12.95 -13.38
CA ASN A 491 3.12 -13.95 -13.09
C ASN A 491 3.93 -13.64 -11.83
N ASN A 492 3.85 -12.41 -11.30
CA ASN A 492 4.70 -11.96 -10.21
C ASN A 492 4.09 -10.91 -9.29
N GLY A 493 2.88 -10.40 -9.58
CA GLY A 493 2.20 -9.38 -8.77
C GLY A 493 2.75 -7.94 -8.93
N ARG A 494 3.66 -7.69 -9.88
CA ARG A 494 4.22 -6.36 -10.12
C ARG A 494 3.15 -5.41 -10.63
N VAL A 495 2.95 -4.29 -9.93
CA VAL A 495 2.13 -3.18 -10.41
C VAL A 495 2.93 -2.44 -11.48
N VAL A 496 2.60 -2.67 -12.74
CA VAL A 496 3.37 -2.14 -13.88
C VAL A 496 2.89 -0.76 -14.33
N ALA A 497 1.64 -0.43 -14.03
CA ALA A 497 1.07 0.89 -14.28
C ALA A 497 -0.11 1.16 -13.34
N PHE A 498 -0.38 2.44 -13.07
CA PHE A 498 -1.56 2.89 -12.35
C PHE A 498 -1.90 4.34 -12.68
N TYR A 499 -3.10 4.78 -12.34
CA TYR A 499 -3.54 6.16 -12.40
C TYR A 499 -4.36 6.49 -11.15
N SER A 500 -3.90 7.46 -10.37
CA SER A 500 -4.54 7.91 -9.12
C SER A 500 -5.13 9.32 -9.22
N GLY A 501 -4.85 10.05 -10.32
CA GLY A 501 -5.26 11.43 -10.53
C GLY A 501 -4.27 12.18 -11.41
N ARG A 502 -4.65 13.39 -11.86
CA ARG A 502 -3.85 14.22 -12.76
C ARG A 502 -2.56 14.76 -12.11
N ASP A 503 -2.70 15.20 -10.87
CA ASP A 503 -1.59 15.83 -10.14
C ASP A 503 -1.69 15.46 -8.66
N TYR A 504 -0.60 14.92 -8.13
CA TYR A 504 -0.46 14.60 -6.70
C TYR A 504 -0.62 15.84 -5.81
N LEU A 505 -0.28 17.03 -6.33
CA LEU A 505 -0.38 18.30 -5.65
C LEU A 505 -1.73 19.02 -5.84
N ASP A 506 -2.70 18.41 -6.53
CA ASP A 506 -4.04 18.98 -6.67
C ASP A 506 -4.72 19.09 -5.31
N LYS A 507 -5.02 20.32 -4.89
CA LYS A 507 -5.61 20.65 -3.59
C LYS A 507 -6.93 19.94 -3.30
N ARG A 508 -7.66 19.52 -4.35
CA ARG A 508 -8.95 18.87 -4.20
C ARG A 508 -8.84 17.40 -3.78
N ASN A 509 -7.77 16.74 -4.18
CA ASN A 509 -7.56 15.32 -3.95
C ASN A 509 -6.07 14.89 -4.11
N GLY A 510 -5.12 15.83 -4.07
CA GLY A 510 -3.74 15.64 -4.52
C GLY A 510 -2.99 14.55 -3.78
N PHE A 511 -3.06 14.55 -2.47
CA PHE A 511 -2.18 13.71 -1.65
C PHE A 511 -2.68 12.27 -1.41
N VAL A 512 -3.84 11.89 -1.97
CA VAL A 512 -4.41 10.53 -1.85
C VAL A 512 -4.03 9.70 -3.07
N ASN A 513 -3.38 8.56 -2.87
CA ASN A 513 -3.02 7.64 -3.95
C ASN A 513 -4.20 6.71 -4.27
N ASN A 514 -5.20 7.25 -4.99
CA ASN A 514 -6.49 6.61 -5.17
C ASN A 514 -6.44 5.20 -5.76
N ALA A 515 -5.43 4.83 -6.55
CA ALA A 515 -5.28 3.47 -7.08
C ALA A 515 -4.99 2.43 -5.97
N PHE A 516 -4.39 2.88 -4.86
CA PHE A 516 -4.02 2.05 -3.70
C PHE A 516 -4.91 2.29 -2.48
N ASP A 517 -5.48 3.50 -2.33
CA ASP A 517 -6.12 3.95 -1.09
C ASP A 517 -7.62 4.19 -1.21
N ALA A 518 -8.16 4.49 -2.42
CA ALA A 518 -9.58 4.73 -2.57
C ALA A 518 -10.37 3.43 -2.41
N GLN A 519 -11.09 3.37 -1.31
CA GLN A 519 -11.97 2.26 -0.94
C GLN A 519 -13.36 2.53 -1.52
N LYS A 520 -13.74 1.78 -2.57
CA LYS A 520 -15.03 1.91 -3.28
C LYS A 520 -15.71 0.55 -3.36
N GLN A 521 -17.04 0.53 -3.36
CA GLN A 521 -17.78 -0.72 -3.49
C GLN A 521 -17.42 -1.44 -4.79
N ALA A 522 -17.14 -2.73 -4.70
CA ALA A 522 -16.75 -3.54 -5.85
C ALA A 522 -17.87 -3.70 -6.87
N ALA A 523 -19.12 -3.56 -6.43
CA ALA A 523 -20.29 -3.88 -7.23
C ALA A 523 -20.16 -5.25 -7.90
N SER A 524 -20.81 -5.50 -9.03
CA SER A 524 -20.75 -6.79 -9.70
C SER A 524 -19.36 -7.27 -10.13
N ALA A 525 -18.31 -6.45 -9.99
CA ALA A 525 -16.92 -6.89 -10.17
C ALA A 525 -16.43 -7.81 -9.03
N PHE A 526 -17.21 -8.00 -7.98
CA PHE A 526 -16.96 -9.00 -6.92
C PHE A 526 -17.40 -10.42 -7.30
N LYS A 527 -18.37 -10.58 -8.19
CA LYS A 527 -19.00 -11.84 -8.55
C LYS A 527 -18.04 -12.98 -8.95
N PRO A 528 -16.91 -12.73 -9.64
CA PRO A 528 -15.97 -13.82 -9.97
C PRO A 528 -15.39 -14.54 -8.76
N TYR A 529 -15.31 -13.90 -7.58
CA TYR A 529 -14.88 -14.57 -6.35
C TYR A 529 -15.96 -15.51 -5.81
N VAL A 530 -17.24 -15.19 -6.00
CA VAL A 530 -18.37 -16.07 -5.69
C VAL A 530 -18.38 -17.27 -6.64
N LEU A 531 -18.17 -17.04 -7.95
CA LEU A 531 -18.07 -18.12 -8.93
C LEU A 531 -16.89 -19.05 -8.60
N ALA A 532 -15.75 -18.49 -8.24
CA ALA A 532 -14.60 -19.29 -7.82
C ALA A 532 -14.89 -20.13 -6.58
N ALA A 533 -15.58 -19.58 -5.57
CA ALA A 533 -16.00 -20.35 -4.40
C ALA A 533 -17.00 -21.47 -4.74
N TRP A 534 -17.90 -21.24 -5.70
CA TRP A 534 -18.82 -22.23 -6.23
C TRP A 534 -18.09 -23.41 -6.89
N LEU A 535 -17.12 -23.11 -7.74
CA LEU A 535 -16.34 -24.14 -8.43
C LEU A 535 -15.40 -24.91 -7.47
N GLU A 536 -14.80 -24.23 -6.48
CA GLU A 536 -13.99 -24.86 -5.44
C GLU A 536 -14.82 -25.74 -4.49
N ALA A 537 -16.15 -25.55 -4.41
CA ALA A 537 -17.06 -26.45 -3.73
C ALA A 537 -17.35 -27.72 -4.54
N GLY A 538 -16.78 -27.87 -5.75
CA GLY A 538 -16.96 -29.04 -6.63
C GLY A 538 -18.14 -28.93 -7.60
N TYR A 539 -18.78 -27.78 -7.70
CA TYR A 539 -19.93 -27.56 -8.59
C TYR A 539 -19.50 -27.02 -9.96
N SER A 540 -20.31 -27.33 -11.00
CA SER A 540 -19.98 -26.96 -12.39
C SER A 540 -20.46 -25.54 -12.76
N VAL A 541 -19.71 -24.87 -13.63
CA VAL A 541 -20.13 -23.62 -14.31
C VAL A 541 -21.38 -23.81 -15.18
N ARG A 542 -21.72 -25.07 -15.53
CA ARG A 542 -22.88 -25.47 -16.33
C ARG A 542 -24.15 -25.67 -15.51
N SER A 543 -24.08 -25.60 -14.21
CA SER A 543 -25.23 -25.70 -13.30
C SER A 543 -26.27 -24.62 -13.56
N PHE A 544 -27.53 -24.92 -13.27
CA PHE A 544 -28.65 -23.98 -13.39
C PHE A 544 -29.09 -23.46 -12.03
N VAL A 545 -29.29 -22.17 -11.94
CA VAL A 545 -29.78 -21.46 -10.75
C VAL A 545 -30.97 -20.59 -11.10
N SER A 546 -31.77 -20.20 -10.11
CA SER A 546 -32.93 -19.34 -10.34
C SER A 546 -32.50 -17.95 -10.86
N GLY A 547 -33.12 -17.55 -11.98
CA GLY A 547 -33.07 -16.18 -12.47
C GLY A 547 -34.18 -15.29 -11.92
N LYS A 548 -35.18 -15.84 -11.22
CA LYS A 548 -36.31 -15.09 -10.67
C LYS A 548 -35.86 -14.16 -9.55
N GLY A 549 -36.49 -12.99 -9.47
CA GLY A 549 -36.28 -12.01 -8.43
C GLY A 549 -37.59 -11.31 -8.02
N PRO A 550 -37.61 -10.63 -6.88
CA PRO A 550 -36.51 -10.47 -5.90
C PRO A 550 -36.27 -11.72 -5.06
N VAL A 551 -35.00 -11.96 -4.66
CA VAL A 551 -34.61 -12.99 -3.68
C VAL A 551 -34.43 -12.33 -2.33
N THR A 552 -35.06 -12.86 -1.29
CA THR A 552 -34.93 -12.41 0.09
C THR A 552 -34.09 -13.41 0.87
N LEU A 553 -32.94 -12.96 1.38
CA LEU A 553 -32.01 -13.77 2.16
C LEU A 553 -31.84 -13.17 3.56
N PRO A 554 -31.49 -13.98 4.58
CA PRO A 554 -31.31 -13.50 5.95
C PRO A 554 -30.37 -12.31 6.06
N GLY A 555 -30.76 -11.26 6.78
CA GLY A 555 -29.95 -10.07 7.02
C GLY A 555 -29.71 -9.19 5.78
N THR A 556 -30.39 -9.43 4.66
CA THR A 556 -30.19 -8.71 3.40
C THR A 556 -31.50 -8.12 2.90
N ARG A 557 -31.45 -6.91 2.33
CA ARG A 557 -32.57 -6.35 1.58
C ARG A 557 -32.87 -7.23 0.36
N PRO A 558 -34.13 -7.31 -0.12
CA PRO A 558 -34.47 -8.10 -1.30
C PRO A 558 -33.56 -7.76 -2.49
N ILE A 559 -32.85 -8.76 -3.01
CA ILE A 559 -31.92 -8.62 -4.15
C ILE A 559 -32.72 -8.77 -5.46
N LYS A 560 -32.57 -7.78 -6.35
CA LYS A 560 -33.25 -7.73 -7.65
C LYS A 560 -32.24 -7.80 -8.79
N ASN A 561 -32.68 -8.29 -9.94
CA ASN A 561 -31.95 -8.18 -11.19
C ASN A 561 -32.26 -6.83 -11.88
N SER A 562 -31.37 -6.39 -12.76
CA SER A 562 -31.57 -5.20 -13.62
C SER A 562 -32.52 -5.47 -14.79
N HIS A 563 -32.70 -6.75 -15.16
CA HIS A 563 -33.55 -7.21 -16.26
C HIS A 563 -34.09 -8.61 -15.97
N ASP A 564 -35.09 -9.03 -16.68
CA ASP A 564 -35.64 -10.38 -16.59
C ASP A 564 -34.72 -11.38 -17.33
N VAL A 565 -34.37 -12.46 -16.67
CA VAL A 565 -33.54 -13.54 -17.23
C VAL A 565 -34.25 -14.90 -17.26
N GLY A 566 -35.53 -14.88 -16.94
CA GLY A 566 -36.37 -16.07 -16.88
C GLY A 566 -36.22 -16.89 -15.57
N PRO A 567 -36.93 -18.03 -15.46
CA PRO A 567 -37.00 -18.81 -14.23
C PRO A 567 -35.70 -19.57 -13.91
N ALA A 568 -34.92 -19.94 -14.92
CA ALA A 568 -33.70 -20.72 -14.77
C ALA A 568 -32.60 -20.12 -15.69
N VAL A 569 -31.42 -19.94 -15.14
CA VAL A 569 -30.28 -19.43 -15.88
C VAL A 569 -29.04 -20.27 -15.59
N ARG A 570 -28.29 -20.63 -16.64
CA ARG A 570 -27.01 -21.34 -16.48
C ARG A 570 -25.95 -20.37 -15.95
N ILE A 571 -25.04 -20.83 -15.07
CA ILE A 571 -24.10 -19.97 -14.32
C ILE A 571 -23.17 -19.17 -15.23
N ASP A 572 -22.67 -19.73 -16.34
CA ASP A 572 -21.88 -18.99 -17.32
C ASP A 572 -22.69 -17.84 -17.92
N LYS A 573 -23.93 -18.07 -18.29
CA LYS A 573 -24.84 -17.03 -18.78
C LYS A 573 -25.20 -16.03 -17.68
N ALA A 574 -25.44 -16.47 -16.44
CA ALA A 574 -25.66 -15.60 -15.30
C ALA A 574 -24.45 -14.71 -15.02
N THR A 575 -23.23 -15.22 -15.28
CA THR A 575 -22.00 -14.45 -15.18
C THR A 575 -21.90 -13.41 -16.31
N ALA A 576 -22.21 -13.80 -17.55
CA ALA A 576 -22.21 -12.94 -18.73
C ALA A 576 -23.18 -11.75 -18.56
N GLU A 577 -24.39 -12.02 -18.13
CA GLU A 577 -25.47 -11.05 -17.94
C GLU A 577 -25.47 -10.40 -16.55
N SER A 578 -24.55 -10.81 -15.67
CA SER A 578 -24.38 -10.23 -14.33
C SER A 578 -25.61 -10.36 -13.42
N VAL A 579 -26.30 -11.51 -13.43
CA VAL A 579 -27.56 -11.78 -12.72
C VAL A 579 -27.36 -11.76 -11.20
N ASN A 580 -27.94 -10.79 -10.49
CA ASN A 580 -27.74 -10.59 -9.04
C ASN A 580 -28.28 -11.75 -8.21
N THR A 581 -29.51 -12.20 -8.54
CA THR A 581 -30.20 -13.28 -7.80
C THR A 581 -29.44 -14.59 -7.88
N ALA A 582 -28.88 -14.94 -9.03
CA ALA A 582 -28.07 -16.12 -9.23
C ALA A 582 -26.84 -16.14 -8.30
N PHE A 583 -26.09 -15.02 -8.22
CA PHE A 583 -24.92 -14.94 -7.36
C PHE A 583 -25.25 -14.91 -5.87
N ALA A 584 -26.38 -14.34 -5.50
CA ALA A 584 -26.87 -14.39 -4.12
C ALA A 584 -27.24 -15.84 -3.70
N THR A 585 -27.90 -16.57 -4.58
CA THR A 585 -28.26 -17.98 -4.34
C THR A 585 -27.01 -18.88 -4.31
N MET A 586 -26.05 -18.69 -5.24
CA MET A 586 -24.78 -19.39 -5.21
C MET A 586 -24.01 -19.15 -3.90
N ALA A 587 -23.95 -17.90 -3.41
CA ALA A 587 -23.28 -17.57 -2.16
C ALA A 587 -24.03 -18.13 -0.93
N GLN A 588 -25.35 -18.30 -1.01
CA GLN A 588 -26.12 -18.97 0.03
C GLN A 588 -25.77 -20.45 0.09
N GLU A 589 -25.66 -21.09 -1.06
CA GLU A 589 -25.36 -22.52 -1.17
C GLU A 589 -23.97 -22.88 -0.65
N VAL A 590 -22.93 -22.15 -1.10
CA VAL A 590 -21.54 -22.42 -0.67
C VAL A 590 -21.17 -21.77 0.67
N GLY A 591 -22.00 -20.86 1.18
CA GLY A 591 -21.76 -20.09 2.39
C GLY A 591 -20.84 -18.88 2.17
N LEU A 592 -21.10 -17.79 2.90
CA LEU A 592 -20.30 -16.55 2.81
C LEU A 592 -18.84 -16.72 3.26
N ASP A 593 -18.56 -17.69 4.14
CA ASP A 593 -17.19 -17.95 4.60
C ASP A 593 -16.30 -18.47 3.48
N ALA A 594 -16.83 -19.34 2.60
CA ALA A 594 -16.10 -19.81 1.42
C ALA A 594 -15.78 -18.64 0.44
N VAL A 595 -16.76 -17.78 0.20
CA VAL A 595 -16.60 -16.59 -0.63
C VAL A 595 -15.58 -15.63 -0.04
N ILE A 596 -15.67 -15.35 1.27
CA ILE A 596 -14.73 -14.46 1.97
C ILE A 596 -13.31 -15.03 1.92
N LYS A 597 -13.15 -16.34 2.13
CA LYS A 597 -11.85 -17.02 2.06
C LYS A 597 -11.18 -16.81 0.69
N VAL A 598 -11.90 -17.05 -0.39
CA VAL A 598 -11.37 -16.86 -1.75
C VAL A 598 -10.99 -15.39 -1.99
N ALA A 599 -11.87 -14.45 -1.63
CA ALA A 599 -11.64 -13.02 -1.84
C ALA A 599 -10.47 -12.49 -1.00
N GLU A 600 -10.35 -12.92 0.27
CA GLU A 600 -9.23 -12.57 1.15
C GLU A 600 -7.90 -13.08 0.61
N GLN A 601 -7.83 -14.36 0.24
CA GLN A 601 -6.62 -14.95 -0.32
C GLN A 601 -6.25 -14.33 -1.68
N ALA A 602 -7.22 -13.80 -2.42
CA ALA A 602 -7.02 -12.99 -3.62
C ALA A 602 -6.58 -11.54 -3.33
N GLY A 603 -6.33 -11.18 -2.07
CA GLY A 603 -5.77 -9.89 -1.67
C GLY A 603 -6.78 -8.81 -1.29
N ILE A 604 -8.08 -9.12 -1.18
CA ILE A 604 -9.08 -8.17 -0.67
C ILE A 604 -9.02 -8.13 0.86
N SER A 605 -9.13 -6.93 1.42
CA SER A 605 -9.03 -6.73 2.86
C SER A 605 -10.08 -7.53 3.65
N ARG A 606 -9.63 -8.45 4.53
CA ARG A 606 -10.51 -9.19 5.45
C ARG A 606 -11.42 -8.26 6.25
N LYS A 607 -10.87 -7.15 6.73
CA LYS A 607 -11.64 -6.14 7.47
C LYS A 607 -12.83 -5.62 6.67
N ASN A 608 -12.64 -5.34 5.38
CA ASN A 608 -13.70 -4.84 4.50
C ASN A 608 -14.74 -5.92 4.19
N LEU A 609 -14.29 -7.14 3.96
CA LEU A 609 -15.17 -8.30 3.72
C LEU A 609 -16.07 -8.58 4.91
N GLU A 610 -15.49 -8.65 6.12
CA GLU A 610 -16.25 -8.87 7.35
C GLU A 610 -17.15 -7.68 7.70
N GLN A 611 -16.76 -6.45 7.38
CA GLN A 611 -17.62 -5.29 7.55
C GLN A 611 -18.83 -5.37 6.61
N ALA A 612 -18.60 -5.69 5.33
CA ALA A 612 -19.67 -5.87 4.34
C ALA A 612 -20.63 -7.01 4.72
N ARG A 613 -20.10 -8.13 5.27
CA ARG A 613 -20.90 -9.24 5.79
C ARG A 613 -21.80 -8.79 6.94
N ARG A 614 -21.28 -8.04 7.90
CA ARG A 614 -22.06 -7.53 9.04
C ARG A 614 -23.14 -6.53 8.63
N ASP A 615 -22.81 -5.63 7.71
CA ASP A 615 -23.69 -4.52 7.33
C ASP A 615 -24.73 -4.93 6.28
N HIS A 616 -24.40 -5.90 5.42
CA HIS A 616 -25.15 -6.18 4.21
C HIS A 616 -25.38 -7.68 3.94
N ALA A 617 -24.85 -8.57 4.79
CA ALA A 617 -24.97 -10.03 4.67
C ALA A 617 -24.73 -10.52 3.22
N TYR A 618 -25.72 -11.16 2.59
CA TYR A 618 -25.60 -11.73 1.24
C TYR A 618 -25.45 -10.70 0.12
N ALA A 619 -25.67 -9.38 0.34
CA ALA A 619 -25.30 -8.38 -0.65
C ALA A 619 -23.77 -8.28 -0.86
N LEU A 620 -22.97 -8.92 0.00
CA LEU A 620 -21.54 -9.15 -0.25
C LEU A 620 -21.31 -9.88 -1.57
N SER A 621 -22.15 -10.87 -1.92
CA SER A 621 -22.02 -11.65 -3.17
C SER A 621 -22.17 -10.82 -4.44
N ILE A 622 -22.85 -9.69 -4.35
CA ILE A 622 -23.03 -8.74 -5.47
C ILE A 622 -22.14 -7.49 -5.33
N GLY A 623 -21.24 -7.48 -4.32
CA GLY A 623 -20.12 -6.55 -4.22
C GLY A 623 -20.31 -5.35 -3.33
N SER A 624 -20.99 -5.49 -2.18
CA SER A 624 -21.05 -4.44 -1.15
C SER A 624 -19.72 -4.18 -0.44
N SER A 625 -18.71 -5.05 -0.59
CA SER A 625 -17.38 -4.85 -0.02
C SER A 625 -16.61 -3.72 -0.69
N LEU A 626 -15.84 -3.00 0.12
CA LEU A 626 -14.93 -1.96 -0.36
C LEU A 626 -13.62 -2.58 -0.87
N VAL A 627 -13.18 -2.12 -2.04
CA VAL A 627 -11.97 -2.57 -2.73
C VAL A 627 -11.20 -1.41 -3.33
N THR A 628 -9.92 -1.64 -3.65
CA THR A 628 -9.10 -0.71 -4.44
C THR A 628 -8.82 -1.26 -5.83
N PRO A 629 -8.47 -0.41 -6.83
CA PRO A 629 -8.05 -0.87 -8.15
C PRO A 629 -6.90 -1.88 -8.12
N VAL A 630 -5.92 -1.67 -7.27
CA VAL A 630 -4.77 -2.58 -7.13
C VAL A 630 -5.21 -3.95 -6.59
N GLN A 631 -6.11 -4.00 -5.61
CA GLN A 631 -6.68 -5.25 -5.10
C GLN A 631 -7.47 -6.00 -6.18
N GLN A 632 -8.30 -5.31 -6.93
CA GLN A 632 -9.08 -5.93 -8.01
C GLN A 632 -8.20 -6.44 -9.14
N ALA A 633 -7.22 -5.65 -9.61
CA ALA A 633 -6.28 -6.08 -10.64
C ALA A 633 -5.43 -7.27 -10.19
N GLY A 634 -4.96 -7.26 -8.93
CA GLY A 634 -4.19 -8.35 -8.33
C GLY A 634 -5.00 -9.62 -8.12
N GLY A 635 -6.25 -9.48 -7.67
CA GLY A 635 -7.16 -10.62 -7.47
C GLY A 635 -7.52 -11.30 -8.79
N TYR A 636 -7.90 -10.54 -9.81
CA TYR A 636 -8.23 -11.11 -11.13
C TYR A 636 -7.02 -11.73 -11.85
N ALA A 637 -5.80 -11.33 -11.50
CA ALA A 637 -4.58 -11.91 -12.05
C ALA A 637 -4.49 -13.43 -11.80
N MET A 638 -5.10 -13.95 -10.72
CA MET A 638 -5.08 -15.37 -10.40
C MET A 638 -5.84 -16.23 -11.45
N PHE A 639 -6.88 -15.67 -12.09
CA PHE A 639 -7.68 -16.43 -13.06
C PHE A 639 -6.89 -16.79 -14.33
N VAL A 640 -5.83 -16.05 -14.64
CA VAL A 640 -5.03 -16.29 -15.85
C VAL A 640 -3.69 -16.96 -15.58
N ASN A 641 -3.33 -17.21 -14.31
CA ASN A 641 -2.06 -17.85 -13.97
C ASN A 641 -2.20 -19.16 -13.17
N GLY A 642 -3.33 -19.88 -13.36
CA GLY A 642 -3.59 -21.16 -12.71
C GLY A 642 -3.96 -21.03 -11.23
N GLY A 643 -4.71 -20.00 -10.87
CA GLY A 643 -5.27 -19.81 -9.53
C GLY A 643 -4.30 -19.26 -8.49
N ARG A 644 -3.11 -18.80 -8.91
CA ARG A 644 -2.08 -18.29 -8.00
C ARG A 644 -2.19 -16.77 -7.87
N HIS A 645 -2.24 -16.29 -6.64
CA HIS A 645 -2.17 -14.86 -6.29
C HIS A 645 -0.76 -14.49 -5.83
N TYR A 646 -0.25 -13.37 -6.33
CA TYR A 646 0.94 -12.68 -5.84
C TYR A 646 0.54 -11.34 -5.26
N ALA A 647 0.95 -11.05 -4.05
CA ALA A 647 0.66 -9.75 -3.44
C ALA A 647 1.21 -8.60 -4.31
N PRO A 648 0.36 -7.64 -4.71
CA PRO A 648 0.80 -6.49 -5.50
C PRO A 648 1.92 -5.72 -4.82
N HIS A 649 2.94 -5.31 -5.59
CA HIS A 649 4.10 -4.58 -5.10
C HIS A 649 4.68 -3.68 -6.19
N VAL A 650 5.52 -2.70 -5.77
CA VAL A 650 6.06 -1.67 -6.67
C VAL A 650 7.59 -1.57 -6.68
N VAL A 651 8.30 -2.30 -5.81
CA VAL A 651 9.76 -2.26 -5.73
C VAL A 651 10.36 -3.61 -6.14
N ILE A 652 11.25 -3.61 -7.13
CA ILE A 652 11.99 -4.80 -7.57
C ILE A 652 13.26 -4.98 -6.73
N SER A 653 14.04 -3.90 -6.56
CA SER A 653 15.29 -3.97 -5.83
C SER A 653 15.77 -2.61 -5.37
N VAL A 654 16.54 -2.63 -4.29
CA VAL A 654 17.29 -1.49 -3.77
C VAL A 654 18.75 -1.87 -3.65
N LYS A 655 19.62 -1.06 -4.21
CA LYS A 655 21.06 -1.16 -4.05
C LYS A 655 21.60 0.07 -3.36
N THR A 656 22.61 -0.13 -2.54
CA THR A 656 23.42 0.96 -1.96
C THR A 656 24.36 1.56 -3.03
N VAL A 657 25.05 2.66 -2.72
CA VAL A 657 25.99 3.32 -3.63
C VAL A 657 27.12 2.37 -4.06
N ASP A 658 27.63 1.58 -3.13
CA ASP A 658 28.66 0.56 -3.36
C ASP A 658 28.15 -0.70 -4.10
N GLY A 659 26.89 -0.70 -4.54
CA GLY A 659 26.28 -1.75 -5.36
C GLY A 659 25.77 -2.97 -4.58
N LYS A 660 25.89 -3.00 -3.24
CA LYS A 660 25.30 -4.06 -2.42
C LYS A 660 23.78 -4.02 -2.50
N VAL A 661 23.15 -5.19 -2.47
CA VAL A 661 21.70 -5.34 -2.49
C VAL A 661 21.17 -5.14 -1.06
N ALA A 662 20.48 -4.00 -0.83
CA ALA A 662 19.79 -3.70 0.42
C ALA A 662 18.41 -4.37 0.49
N TYR A 663 17.73 -4.49 -0.67
CA TYR A 663 16.44 -5.16 -0.78
C TYR A 663 16.28 -5.75 -2.19
N LYS A 664 15.66 -6.91 -2.26
CA LYS A 664 15.19 -7.54 -3.51
C LYS A 664 13.83 -8.14 -3.26
N GLU A 665 12.91 -7.93 -4.20
CA GLU A 665 11.57 -8.52 -4.11
C GLU A 665 11.62 -10.03 -3.88
N ASN A 666 10.84 -10.50 -2.93
CA ASN A 666 10.59 -11.90 -2.65
C ASN A 666 9.10 -12.04 -2.30
N ILE A 667 8.28 -12.23 -3.33
CA ILE A 667 6.83 -12.29 -3.21
C ILE A 667 6.39 -13.74 -3.52
N PRO A 668 6.11 -14.53 -2.49
CA PRO A 668 5.63 -15.90 -2.70
C PRO A 668 4.24 -15.91 -3.34
N ALA A 669 4.03 -16.90 -4.22
CA ALA A 669 2.71 -17.18 -4.74
C ALA A 669 1.85 -17.88 -3.68
N VAL A 670 0.60 -17.51 -3.58
CA VAL A 670 -0.42 -18.22 -2.79
C VAL A 670 -1.36 -18.92 -3.77
N GLN A 671 -1.50 -20.25 -3.69
CA GLN A 671 -2.54 -20.98 -4.44
C GLN A 671 -3.88 -20.67 -3.77
N VAL A 672 -4.73 -19.90 -4.44
CA VAL A 672 -6.05 -19.48 -3.93
C VAL A 672 -7.13 -20.44 -4.37
N ILE A 673 -7.11 -20.81 -5.64
CA ILE A 673 -8.06 -21.72 -6.30
C ILE A 673 -7.30 -22.70 -7.19
N SER A 674 -7.94 -23.79 -7.55
CA SER A 674 -7.34 -24.78 -8.46
C SER A 674 -7.11 -24.20 -9.87
N PRO A 675 -6.18 -24.76 -10.67
CA PRO A 675 -6.01 -24.37 -12.07
C PRO A 675 -7.28 -24.56 -12.90
N ASP A 676 -8.04 -25.59 -12.62
CA ASP A 676 -9.30 -25.93 -13.31
C ASP A 676 -10.38 -24.89 -13.02
N THR A 677 -10.55 -24.54 -11.73
CA THR A 677 -11.42 -23.43 -11.33
C THR A 677 -11.02 -22.11 -12.02
N ALA A 678 -9.72 -21.80 -12.07
CA ALA A 678 -9.24 -20.58 -12.73
C ALA A 678 -9.58 -20.56 -14.23
N ALA A 679 -9.49 -21.71 -14.90
CA ALA A 679 -9.82 -21.87 -16.32
C ALA A 679 -11.33 -21.72 -16.56
N ASP A 680 -12.17 -22.31 -15.73
CA ASP A 680 -13.62 -22.24 -15.85
C ASP A 680 -14.19 -20.87 -15.48
N VAL A 681 -13.62 -20.18 -14.47
CA VAL A 681 -13.91 -18.75 -14.21
C VAL A 681 -13.53 -17.90 -15.43
N THR A 682 -12.34 -18.13 -16.00
CA THR A 682 -11.89 -17.41 -17.20
C THR A 682 -12.84 -17.60 -18.38
N TYR A 683 -13.33 -18.83 -18.59
CA TYR A 683 -14.36 -19.12 -19.60
C TYR A 683 -15.63 -18.28 -19.38
N ALA A 684 -16.19 -18.29 -18.18
CA ALA A 684 -17.39 -17.49 -17.88
C ALA A 684 -17.14 -15.96 -18.07
N LEU A 685 -15.94 -15.48 -17.75
CA LEU A 685 -15.55 -14.08 -17.95
C LEU A 685 -15.27 -13.73 -19.43
N LYS A 686 -14.91 -14.71 -20.28
CA LYS A 686 -14.88 -14.53 -21.76
C LYS A 686 -16.29 -14.31 -22.31
N GLU A 687 -17.30 -15.00 -21.78
CA GLU A 687 -18.69 -14.81 -22.22
C GLU A 687 -19.22 -13.40 -21.89
N VAL A 688 -18.72 -12.73 -20.81
CA VAL A 688 -19.07 -11.34 -20.49
C VAL A 688 -18.70 -10.38 -21.64
N VAL A 689 -17.54 -10.58 -22.28
CA VAL A 689 -17.05 -9.72 -23.37
C VAL A 689 -17.56 -10.17 -24.74
N LYS A 690 -17.93 -11.44 -24.88
CA LYS A 690 -18.44 -12.01 -26.13
C LYS A 690 -19.94 -11.74 -26.34
N SER A 691 -20.75 -12.00 -25.33
CA SER A 691 -22.21 -11.99 -25.42
C SER A 691 -22.92 -11.22 -24.29
N GLY A 692 -22.18 -10.88 -23.20
CA GLY A 692 -22.72 -10.31 -21.97
C GLY A 692 -22.65 -8.79 -21.88
N THR A 693 -22.49 -8.28 -20.65
CA THR A 693 -22.55 -6.86 -20.31
C THR A 693 -21.43 -6.01 -20.91
N ALA A 694 -20.32 -6.60 -21.37
CA ALA A 694 -19.25 -5.92 -22.09
C ALA A 694 -19.12 -6.40 -23.56
N ARG A 695 -20.25 -6.77 -24.17
CA ARG A 695 -20.29 -7.28 -25.55
C ARG A 695 -19.63 -6.31 -26.54
N GLY A 696 -18.77 -6.87 -27.40
CA GLY A 696 -18.06 -6.12 -28.44
C GLY A 696 -16.76 -5.47 -27.98
N LEU A 697 -16.36 -5.68 -26.70
CA LEU A 697 -15.05 -5.28 -26.24
C LEU A 697 -13.97 -6.18 -26.86
N THR A 698 -13.02 -5.57 -27.57
CA THR A 698 -11.90 -6.29 -28.19
C THR A 698 -10.58 -5.59 -28.00
N VAL A 699 -9.50 -6.37 -27.94
CA VAL A 699 -8.11 -5.91 -28.01
C VAL A 699 -7.45 -6.64 -29.18
N PRO A 700 -7.03 -5.94 -30.23
CA PRO A 700 -6.56 -6.58 -31.46
C PRO A 700 -5.47 -7.62 -31.21
N GLY A 701 -5.68 -8.84 -31.74
CA GLY A 701 -4.74 -9.95 -31.65
C GLY A 701 -4.63 -10.62 -30.26
N HIS A 702 -5.48 -10.26 -29.28
CA HIS A 702 -5.41 -10.83 -27.95
C HIS A 702 -6.77 -11.28 -27.44
N GLU A 703 -6.81 -12.48 -26.86
CA GLU A 703 -7.95 -12.92 -26.06
C GLU A 703 -8.02 -12.12 -24.75
N ILE A 704 -9.24 -11.77 -24.38
CA ILE A 704 -9.54 -11.01 -23.16
C ILE A 704 -10.74 -11.60 -22.43
N ALA A 705 -10.75 -11.40 -21.12
CA ALA A 705 -11.87 -11.73 -20.27
C ALA A 705 -12.04 -10.63 -19.21
N GLY A 706 -13.23 -10.46 -18.65
CA GLY A 706 -13.44 -9.42 -17.65
C GLY A 706 -14.85 -9.36 -17.13
N LYS A 707 -15.09 -8.43 -16.20
CA LYS A 707 -16.37 -8.22 -15.54
C LYS A 707 -16.67 -6.74 -15.36
N THR A 708 -17.86 -6.33 -15.71
CA THR A 708 -18.43 -5.03 -15.37
C THR A 708 -18.94 -5.00 -13.94
N GLY A 709 -18.89 -3.83 -13.31
CA GLY A 709 -19.52 -3.57 -12.02
C GLY A 709 -20.24 -2.22 -12.05
N THR A 710 -21.44 -2.18 -11.54
CA THR A 710 -22.22 -0.95 -11.32
C THR A 710 -23.04 -1.18 -10.07
N ASN A 711 -23.04 -0.23 -9.14
CA ASN A 711 -23.92 -0.33 -7.98
C ASN A 711 -25.29 0.31 -8.28
N ASP A 712 -26.27 0.05 -7.41
CA ASP A 712 -27.66 0.39 -7.63
C ASP A 712 -27.90 1.91 -7.82
N ASP A 713 -27.10 2.73 -7.16
CA ASP A 713 -27.21 4.19 -7.26
C ASP A 713 -26.32 4.79 -8.36
N SER A 714 -25.65 3.97 -9.18
CA SER A 714 -24.63 4.41 -10.16
C SER A 714 -23.56 5.35 -9.55
N LYS A 715 -23.21 5.17 -8.29
CA LYS A 715 -22.15 5.93 -7.62
C LYS A 715 -20.78 5.43 -8.01
N GLU A 716 -20.63 4.11 -8.15
CA GLU A 716 -19.44 3.45 -8.62
C GLU A 716 -19.69 2.63 -9.89
N ALA A 717 -18.76 2.74 -10.81
CA ALA A 717 -18.73 1.96 -12.04
C ALA A 717 -17.35 1.34 -12.25
N TRP A 718 -17.30 0.04 -12.53
CA TRP A 718 -16.07 -0.74 -12.66
C TRP A 718 -16.01 -1.53 -13.96
N PHE A 719 -14.80 -1.65 -14.50
CA PHE A 719 -14.44 -2.73 -15.40
C PHE A 719 -13.11 -3.33 -14.94
N VAL A 720 -13.11 -4.64 -14.67
CA VAL A 720 -11.92 -5.40 -14.31
C VAL A 720 -11.76 -6.52 -15.31
N GLY A 721 -10.62 -6.58 -15.98
CA GLY A 721 -10.38 -7.57 -17.02
C GLY A 721 -8.91 -7.86 -17.23
N PHE A 722 -8.63 -8.89 -17.99
CA PHE A 722 -7.27 -9.38 -18.23
C PHE A 722 -7.10 -9.97 -19.63
N SER A 723 -5.84 -10.03 -20.05
CA SER A 723 -5.30 -10.89 -21.08
C SER A 723 -4.32 -11.87 -20.46
N ALA A 724 -3.74 -12.79 -21.21
CA ALA A 724 -2.69 -13.68 -20.71
C ALA A 724 -1.41 -12.97 -20.23
N HIS A 725 -1.27 -11.67 -20.47
CA HIS A 725 -0.11 -10.87 -20.12
C HIS A 725 -0.32 -9.87 -19.01
N LEU A 726 -1.56 -9.43 -18.78
CA LEU A 726 -1.83 -8.31 -17.88
C LEU A 726 -3.26 -8.34 -17.36
N SER A 727 -3.42 -8.11 -16.08
CA SER A 727 -4.70 -7.84 -15.42
C SER A 727 -4.81 -6.35 -15.10
N ALA A 728 -5.96 -5.72 -15.42
CA ALA A 728 -6.18 -4.31 -15.15
C ALA A 728 -7.59 -4.04 -14.62
N ALA A 729 -7.69 -3.12 -13.67
CA ALA A 729 -8.94 -2.67 -13.08
C ALA A 729 -9.10 -1.16 -13.28
N VAL A 730 -10.27 -0.75 -13.72
CA VAL A 730 -10.69 0.66 -13.83
C VAL A 730 -11.93 0.86 -12.99
N GLY A 731 -11.86 1.79 -12.03
CA GLY A 731 -12.97 2.23 -11.21
C GLY A 731 -13.31 3.69 -11.46
N MET A 732 -14.58 4.05 -11.43
CA MET A 732 -15.06 5.42 -11.55
C MET A 732 -16.04 5.74 -10.42
N TYR A 733 -15.99 6.99 -9.94
CA TYR A 733 -16.89 7.53 -8.94
C TYR A 733 -16.93 9.06 -9.03
N LYS A 734 -17.92 9.68 -8.38
CA LYS A 734 -18.05 11.13 -8.36
C LYS A 734 -18.17 11.65 -6.93
N GLU A 735 -17.31 12.60 -6.57
CA GLU A 735 -17.30 13.25 -5.27
C GLU A 735 -17.44 14.76 -5.44
N VAL A 736 -18.45 15.34 -4.77
CA VAL A 736 -18.70 16.77 -4.70
C VAL A 736 -18.48 17.30 -3.29
N PRO A 737 -18.18 18.60 -3.09
CA PRO A 737 -18.15 19.19 -1.76
C PRO A 737 -19.48 19.04 -1.03
N GLN A 738 -19.47 18.47 0.17
CA GLN A 738 -20.66 18.39 1.02
C GLN A 738 -21.07 19.79 1.47
N ARG A 739 -22.37 20.06 1.41
CA ARG A 739 -22.95 21.33 1.84
C ARG A 739 -23.86 21.13 3.05
N ASP A 740 -23.85 22.09 3.94
CA ASP A 740 -24.78 22.15 5.05
C ASP A 740 -26.22 22.33 4.51
N PRO A 741 -27.17 21.50 4.91
CA PRO A 741 -28.52 21.51 4.35
C PRO A 741 -29.29 22.83 4.62
N LYS A 742 -28.95 23.53 5.74
CA LYS A 742 -29.66 24.74 6.16
C LYS A 742 -29.06 26.01 5.58
N THR A 743 -27.72 26.06 5.48
CA THR A 743 -26.99 27.28 5.09
C THR A 743 -26.44 27.24 3.68
N GLY A 744 -26.44 26.07 3.00
CA GLY A 744 -25.83 25.88 1.69
C GLY A 744 -24.30 26.00 1.67
N LYS A 745 -23.67 26.30 2.80
CA LYS A 745 -22.21 26.46 2.90
C LYS A 745 -21.50 25.12 2.78
N VAL A 746 -20.34 25.13 2.12
CA VAL A 746 -19.46 23.94 2.02
C VAL A 746 -18.94 23.57 3.40
N LEU A 747 -19.23 22.35 3.82
CA LEU A 747 -18.69 21.76 5.04
C LEU A 747 -17.21 21.45 4.84
N ARG A 748 -16.40 21.74 5.86
CA ARG A 748 -14.96 21.56 5.83
C ARG A 748 -14.50 20.84 7.08
N ASP A 749 -13.40 20.11 6.98
CA ASP A 749 -12.74 19.52 8.12
C ASP A 749 -12.01 20.57 8.97
N ALA A 750 -11.32 20.13 10.06
CA ALA A 750 -10.54 21.00 10.94
C ALA A 750 -9.41 21.77 10.24
N ASN A 751 -9.03 21.38 9.02
CA ASN A 751 -7.97 22.02 8.22
C ASN A 751 -8.51 22.84 7.06
N GLY A 752 -9.83 23.03 7.02
CA GLY A 752 -10.48 23.82 5.98
C GLY A 752 -10.62 23.10 4.63
N VAL A 753 -10.40 21.79 4.55
CA VAL A 753 -10.60 20.98 3.34
C VAL A 753 -12.09 20.63 3.20
N PRO A 754 -12.71 20.82 2.02
CA PRO A 754 -14.09 20.41 1.81
C PRO A 754 -14.31 18.94 2.09
N LEU A 755 -15.33 18.62 2.90
CA LEU A 755 -15.73 17.23 3.11
C LEU A 755 -16.32 16.67 1.80
N PRO A 756 -15.88 15.48 1.33
CA PRO A 756 -16.42 14.86 0.13
C PRO A 756 -17.80 14.27 0.41
N LYS A 757 -18.69 14.38 -0.56
CA LYS A 757 -19.96 13.65 -0.65
C LYS A 757 -19.98 12.88 -1.96
N GLU A 758 -20.15 11.59 -1.87
CA GLU A 758 -20.32 10.72 -3.03
C GLU A 758 -21.73 10.88 -3.60
N VAL A 759 -21.80 11.05 -4.93
CA VAL A 759 -23.05 11.25 -5.67
C VAL A 759 -23.04 10.38 -6.91
N PRO A 760 -24.21 10.09 -7.51
CA PRO A 760 -24.29 9.33 -8.76
C PRO A 760 -23.42 9.91 -9.88
N LEU A 761 -22.87 9.03 -10.69
CA LEU A 761 -22.14 9.38 -11.91
C LEU A 761 -23.10 10.05 -12.91
N PRO A 762 -22.63 11.03 -13.70
CA PRO A 762 -23.48 11.72 -14.67
C PRO A 762 -24.02 10.76 -15.74
N GLY A 763 -25.28 10.93 -16.13
CA GLY A 763 -25.92 10.11 -17.16
C GLY A 763 -26.09 8.64 -16.78
N GLY A 764 -25.91 8.27 -15.49
CA GLY A 764 -26.01 6.88 -15.06
C GLY A 764 -24.89 5.98 -15.60
N ILE A 765 -23.67 6.53 -15.81
CA ILE A 765 -22.51 5.78 -16.33
C ILE A 765 -22.38 4.44 -15.58
N ALA A 766 -22.44 3.36 -16.35
CA ALA A 766 -22.25 2.00 -15.89
C ALA A 766 -20.83 1.47 -16.18
N GLY A 767 -20.53 0.31 -15.63
CA GLY A 767 -19.25 -0.34 -15.87
C GLY A 767 -18.96 -0.70 -17.32
N ALA A 768 -20.01 -0.90 -18.10
CA ALA A 768 -19.95 -1.17 -19.55
C ALA A 768 -19.52 0.04 -20.40
N ASP A 769 -19.65 1.26 -19.87
CA ASP A 769 -19.44 2.50 -20.64
C ASP A 769 -17.99 3.00 -20.55
N THR A 770 -17.80 4.13 -19.87
CA THR A 770 -16.49 4.79 -19.75
C THR A 770 -15.42 3.93 -19.09
N PRO A 771 -15.68 3.15 -17.99
CA PRO A 771 -14.65 2.26 -17.42
C PRO A 771 -14.12 1.24 -18.43
N THR A 772 -15.01 0.61 -19.22
CA THR A 772 -14.66 -0.33 -20.28
C THR A 772 -13.87 0.35 -21.40
N SER A 773 -14.25 1.58 -21.80
CA SER A 773 -13.53 2.37 -22.81
C SER A 773 -12.11 2.74 -22.35
N ILE A 774 -11.94 3.17 -21.09
CA ILE A 774 -10.62 3.45 -20.51
C ILE A 774 -9.76 2.18 -20.51
N TRP A 775 -10.33 1.06 -20.05
CA TRP A 775 -9.64 -0.22 -20.00
C TRP A 775 -9.19 -0.67 -21.40
N ARG A 776 -10.06 -0.58 -22.38
CA ARG A 776 -9.76 -0.92 -23.79
C ARG A 776 -8.63 -0.07 -24.35
N ASP A 777 -8.72 1.25 -24.23
CA ASP A 777 -7.71 2.18 -24.75
C ASP A 777 -6.34 1.90 -24.12
N PHE A 778 -6.31 1.61 -22.82
CA PHE A 778 -5.08 1.21 -22.11
C PHE A 778 -4.56 -0.14 -22.61
N MET A 779 -5.42 -1.17 -22.70
CA MET A 779 -4.99 -2.52 -23.10
C MET A 779 -4.51 -2.59 -24.54
N ILE A 780 -5.12 -1.86 -25.47
CA ILE A 780 -4.63 -1.74 -26.85
C ILE A 780 -3.19 -1.21 -26.84
N ALA A 781 -2.93 -0.13 -26.12
CA ALA A 781 -1.59 0.42 -26.00
C ALA A 781 -0.62 -0.54 -25.27
N ALA A 782 -1.10 -1.25 -24.24
CA ALA A 782 -0.30 -2.17 -23.45
C ALA A 782 0.12 -3.41 -24.26
N MET A 783 -0.78 -3.93 -25.08
CA MET A 783 -0.59 -5.15 -25.85
C MET A 783 0.08 -4.95 -27.22
N ALA A 784 0.21 -3.72 -27.72
CA ALA A 784 0.73 -3.40 -29.06
C ALA A 784 2.05 -4.09 -29.45
N ASN A 785 2.91 -4.42 -28.46
CA ASN A 785 4.20 -5.10 -28.71
C ASN A 785 4.27 -6.46 -28.01
N LYS A 786 3.13 -7.09 -27.70
CA LYS A 786 3.08 -8.42 -27.10
C LYS A 786 2.68 -9.45 -28.14
N GLN A 787 3.33 -10.60 -28.14
CA GLN A 787 2.87 -11.72 -28.94
C GLN A 787 1.55 -12.25 -28.41
N PRO A 788 0.61 -12.65 -29.26
CA PRO A 788 -0.61 -13.30 -28.85
C PRO A 788 -0.34 -14.51 -27.95
N LYS A 789 -1.10 -14.63 -26.89
CA LYS A 789 -1.06 -15.79 -25.99
C LYS A 789 -2.51 -16.12 -25.60
N PRO A 790 -2.95 -17.38 -25.76
CA PRO A 790 -4.32 -17.77 -25.41
C PRO A 790 -4.54 -17.67 -23.90
N LEU A 791 -5.78 -17.47 -23.53
CA LEU A 791 -6.27 -17.62 -22.15
C LEU A 791 -6.40 -19.12 -21.82
N PRO A 792 -6.47 -19.50 -20.52
CA PRO A 792 -6.67 -20.88 -20.10
C PRO A 792 -7.89 -21.52 -20.80
N THR A 793 -7.72 -22.74 -21.27
CA THR A 793 -8.79 -23.54 -21.86
C THR A 793 -9.72 -24.06 -20.75
N PRO A 794 -11.04 -23.92 -20.86
CA PRO A 794 -11.96 -24.42 -19.83
C PRO A 794 -11.93 -25.95 -19.75
N VAL A 795 -12.03 -26.46 -18.54
CA VAL A 795 -12.05 -27.88 -18.26
C VAL A 795 -13.48 -28.38 -18.03
N PHE A 796 -14.36 -27.46 -17.61
CA PHE A 796 -15.74 -27.74 -17.19
C PHE A 796 -15.78 -28.77 -16.04
N ALA A 797 -14.87 -28.58 -15.08
CA ALA A 797 -14.76 -29.39 -13.89
C ALA A 797 -16.01 -29.28 -12.99
N GLY A 798 -16.16 -30.27 -12.12
CA GLY A 798 -17.23 -30.30 -11.13
C GLY A 798 -18.55 -30.89 -11.65
N GLU A 799 -19.42 -31.21 -10.71
CA GLU A 799 -20.73 -31.80 -11.00
C GLU A 799 -21.80 -30.73 -11.21
N GLU A 800 -22.75 -30.98 -12.08
CA GLU A 800 -23.89 -30.09 -12.28
C GLU A 800 -24.79 -30.12 -11.04
N HIS A 801 -24.69 -29.08 -10.22
CA HIS A 801 -25.58 -28.87 -9.07
C HIS A 801 -26.69 -27.88 -9.44
N ASN A 802 -27.81 -28.45 -9.95
CA ASN A 802 -28.92 -27.66 -10.45
C ASN A 802 -29.89 -27.31 -9.31
N LEU A 803 -29.93 -26.05 -8.93
CA LEU A 803 -30.84 -25.54 -7.89
C LEU A 803 -32.27 -25.31 -8.43
N VAL A 804 -32.46 -25.42 -9.76
CA VAL A 804 -33.76 -25.39 -10.48
C VAL A 804 -33.69 -26.32 -11.66
N ALA A 805 -34.88 -26.80 -12.12
CA ALA A 805 -34.96 -27.63 -13.31
C ALA A 805 -34.37 -26.92 -14.54
N LYS A 806 -33.70 -27.69 -15.40
CA LYS A 806 -33.22 -27.18 -16.69
C LYS A 806 -34.41 -26.70 -17.53
N PRO A 807 -34.30 -25.59 -18.27
CA PRO A 807 -35.35 -25.18 -19.20
C PRO A 807 -35.55 -26.26 -20.28
N GLU A 808 -36.78 -26.60 -20.54
CA GLU A 808 -37.08 -27.44 -21.70
C GLU A 808 -36.61 -26.77 -22.98
N PRO A 809 -36.01 -27.52 -23.92
CA PRO A 809 -35.66 -26.95 -25.21
C PRO A 809 -36.95 -26.45 -25.85
N LYS A 810 -36.95 -25.21 -26.32
CA LYS A 810 -38.08 -24.71 -27.14
C LYS A 810 -38.23 -25.68 -28.29
N LYS A 811 -39.39 -26.37 -28.37
CA LYS A 811 -39.75 -27.11 -29.59
C LYS A 811 -39.65 -26.10 -30.72
N THR A 812 -38.78 -26.37 -31.69
CA THR A 812 -38.79 -25.65 -32.96
C THR A 812 -40.20 -25.84 -33.49
N PRO A 813 -40.95 -24.78 -33.82
CA PRO A 813 -42.22 -24.98 -34.51
C PRO A 813 -41.90 -25.85 -35.70
N GLU A 814 -42.59 -27.00 -35.82
CA GLU A 814 -42.59 -27.75 -37.05
C GLU A 814 -42.98 -26.79 -38.15
N PRO A 815 -42.27 -26.82 -39.31
CA PRO A 815 -42.66 -26.01 -40.43
C PRO A 815 -44.15 -26.29 -40.69
N GLU A 816 -45.00 -25.31 -40.58
CA GLU A 816 -46.39 -25.39 -41.01
C GLU A 816 -46.31 -25.77 -42.47
N ASP A 817 -46.91 -26.95 -42.81
CA ASP A 817 -47.03 -27.44 -44.15
C ASP A 817 -47.91 -26.40 -44.91
N PRO A 818 -47.40 -25.76 -45.99
CA PRO A 818 -48.17 -24.73 -46.67
C PRO A 818 -49.35 -25.24 -47.45
N PHE A 819 -49.61 -26.53 -47.39
CA PHE A 819 -50.79 -27.19 -47.98
C PHE A 819 -51.71 -27.70 -46.87
N GLY A 820 -52.48 -26.80 -46.25
CA GLY A 820 -53.63 -27.16 -45.46
C GLY A 820 -54.64 -27.83 -46.38
N GLU A 821 -54.76 -29.12 -46.29
CA GLU A 821 -55.93 -29.83 -46.85
C GLU A 821 -57.17 -29.40 -46.06
N ASP A 822 -58.02 -28.60 -46.74
CA ASP A 822 -59.40 -28.47 -46.42
C ASP A 822 -60.07 -29.83 -46.57
N GLY A 823 -60.34 -30.51 -45.47
CA GLY A 823 -61.11 -31.70 -45.41
C GLY A 823 -62.58 -31.48 -45.74
N GLY A 824 -62.85 -31.53 -47.04
CA GLY A 824 -64.22 -31.71 -47.56
C GLY A 824 -64.48 -33.23 -47.67
N GLY A 825 -65.24 -33.77 -46.72
CA GLY A 825 -65.79 -35.14 -46.86
C GLY A 825 -66.64 -35.29 -48.08
N THR A 826 -66.24 -36.16 -48.94
CA THR A 826 -67.18 -36.70 -49.96
C THR A 826 -67.38 -38.17 -49.67
N GLU A 827 -68.62 -38.45 -49.20
CA GLU A 827 -69.14 -39.83 -49.09
C GLU A 827 -69.06 -40.50 -50.45
N CYS A 828 -68.41 -41.62 -50.54
CA CYS A 828 -68.49 -42.54 -51.72
C CYS A 828 -69.80 -43.26 -51.72
N LEU A 829 -70.60 -43.00 -52.77
CA LEU A 829 -71.80 -43.79 -53.05
C LEU A 829 -71.46 -45.16 -53.60
N PRO A 830 -72.22 -46.25 -53.22
CA PRO A 830 -71.91 -47.59 -53.67
C PRO A 830 -72.25 -47.85 -55.11
N GLY A 831 -71.16 -48.10 -55.86
CA GLY A 831 -71.44 -48.54 -57.30
C GLY A 831 -70.29 -48.26 -58.28
N ASP A 832 -69.07 -47.93 -57.94
CA ASP A 832 -68.09 -47.78 -59.00
C ASP A 832 -66.92 -48.80 -58.78
N PHE A 833 -66.77 -49.62 -59.85
CA PHE A 833 -65.88 -50.82 -59.95
C PHE A 833 -64.56 -50.44 -60.58
N THR A 834 -63.71 -49.73 -59.84
CA THR A 834 -62.26 -49.52 -60.19
C THR A 834 -61.33 -49.26 -59.08
N CYS A 835 -61.41 -50.05 -57.95
CA CYS A 835 -60.35 -50.12 -56.95
C CYS A 835 -60.08 -51.60 -56.69
N THR A 836 -59.29 -52.19 -57.49
CA THR A 836 -58.63 -53.48 -57.26
C THR A 836 -57.15 -53.14 -57.19
N GLY A 837 -56.39 -53.46 -56.23
CA GLY A 837 -56.32 -54.56 -55.38
C GLY A 837 -54.87 -55.13 -55.37
N GLY A 838 -54.41 -55.61 -54.26
CA GLY A 838 -53.28 -56.42 -54.20
C GLY A 838 -51.99 -55.72 -53.62
N GLY A 839 -51.51 -56.14 -52.55
CA GLY A 839 -51.48 -57.40 -51.88
C GLY A 839 -50.01 -57.70 -51.56
N ASP A 840 -49.87 -57.95 -50.32
CA ASP A 840 -48.99 -58.93 -49.73
C ASP A 840 -47.46 -58.99 -49.94
N ALA A 841 -46.85 -59.10 -48.74
CA ALA A 841 -45.69 -59.95 -48.42
C ALA A 841 -44.40 -59.20 -48.01
N GLY A 842 -44.13 -59.23 -46.70
CA GLY A 842 -42.78 -59.17 -46.15
C GLY A 842 -41.99 -60.47 -46.38
N PRO A 843 -41.01 -60.85 -45.68
CA PRO A 843 -39.86 -60.13 -45.09
C PRO A 843 -38.49 -60.65 -45.57
N GLY A 844 -37.40 -60.11 -45.31
CA GLY A 844 -36.07 -60.71 -45.46
C GLY A 844 -34.93 -59.68 -45.47
N ASP A 845 -34.30 -59.55 -44.39
CA ASP A 845 -32.94 -60.06 -43.97
C ASP A 845 -31.78 -59.79 -44.96
N GLY A 846 -30.66 -59.29 -44.44
CA GLY A 846 -29.29 -59.48 -44.89
C GLY A 846 -28.62 -58.24 -45.47
N GLY A 847 -27.78 -57.54 -44.80
CA GLY A 847 -26.40 -57.86 -44.54
C GLY A 847 -25.44 -57.27 -45.52
N PHE A 848 -24.40 -56.68 -44.97
CA PHE A 848 -23.05 -56.41 -45.53
C PHE A 848 -22.92 -55.38 -46.67
N ASP A 849 -21.90 -54.59 -46.79
CA ASP A 849 -20.54 -54.41 -46.33
C ASP A 849 -19.88 -53.35 -47.26
N THR A 850 -18.93 -52.61 -46.68
CA THR A 850 -17.70 -52.11 -47.34
C THR A 850 -17.71 -51.14 -48.50
N GLY A 851 -16.85 -50.16 -48.33
CA GLY A 851 -15.90 -49.68 -49.35
C GLY A 851 -16.16 -48.27 -49.84
N ASP A 852 -15.41 -47.39 -49.31
CA ASP A 852 -14.08 -46.89 -49.71
C ASP A 852 -14.09 -45.99 -50.99
N ASN A 853 -13.42 -44.87 -50.79
CA ASN A 853 -12.70 -44.06 -51.79
C ASN A 853 -13.42 -43.16 -52.80
N GLY A 854 -12.88 -41.96 -52.78
CA GLY A 854 -12.53 -41.33 -54.07
C GLY A 854 -12.85 -39.85 -54.13
N ASP A 855 -11.77 -39.12 -54.07
CA ASP A 855 -11.53 -37.77 -54.55
C ASP A 855 -12.34 -37.36 -55.80
N ALA A 856 -12.67 -36.11 -55.89
CA ALA A 856 -12.25 -35.23 -56.96
C ALA A 856 -13.00 -33.89 -56.96
N GLU A 857 -12.20 -32.91 -57.14
CA GLU A 857 -12.38 -31.54 -57.61
C GLU A 857 -13.47 -31.39 -58.70
N ASP A 858 -14.19 -30.30 -58.78
CA ASP A 858 -13.97 -29.21 -59.72
C ASP A 858 -15.23 -28.36 -59.94
N ASP A 859 -14.99 -27.10 -59.90
CA ASP A 859 -15.37 -25.99 -60.77
C ASP A 859 -16.85 -25.67 -61.12
N GLY A 860 -17.10 -24.39 -61.00
CA GLY A 860 -17.86 -23.66 -62.07
C GLY A 860 -19.21 -23.08 -61.74
N GLY A 861 -19.22 -21.78 -61.49
CA GLY A 861 -19.87 -20.88 -62.39
C GLY A 861 -21.23 -20.31 -62.07
N PHE A 862 -21.19 -19.00 -61.85
CA PHE A 862 -22.12 -17.96 -62.33
C PHE A 862 -23.65 -18.05 -62.15
N GLY A 863 -24.19 -16.97 -61.65
CA GLY A 863 -25.60 -16.58 -61.85
C GLY A 863 -26.00 -15.34 -61.08
N GLU A 864 -25.87 -14.21 -61.75
CA GLU A 864 -26.32 -12.86 -61.44
C GLU A 864 -27.86 -12.70 -61.24
N GLN A 865 -28.20 -11.94 -60.15
CA GLN A 865 -28.98 -10.66 -60.18
C GLN A 865 -30.54 -10.68 -60.43
N PRO A 866 -31.34 -9.62 -60.12
CA PRO A 866 -31.00 -8.24 -59.79
C PRO A 866 -31.82 -7.54 -58.67
N MET A 867 -31.35 -6.33 -58.37
CA MET A 867 -32.01 -5.22 -57.62
C MET A 867 -33.25 -4.64 -58.23
N PRO A 868 -33.93 -3.67 -57.58
CA PRO A 868 -33.91 -2.28 -58.01
C PRO A 868 -33.67 -1.28 -56.90
N ASP A 869 -32.84 -0.42 -57.12
CA ASP A 869 -32.58 0.97 -57.45
C ASP A 869 -33.57 2.02 -56.91
N ASP A 870 -33.05 3.03 -56.23
CA ASP A 870 -33.21 4.47 -56.48
C ASP A 870 -32.44 5.21 -55.41
N GLY A 871 -31.44 5.96 -55.60
CA GLY A 871 -31.20 7.04 -56.54
C GLY A 871 -30.83 8.28 -55.75
N THR A 872 -29.63 8.71 -55.88
CA THR A 872 -29.00 10.02 -56.14
C THR A 872 -27.80 10.25 -55.20
N LEU A 873 -26.63 10.13 -55.77
CA LEU A 873 -25.67 11.02 -56.48
C LEU A 873 -25.05 12.15 -55.61
N LEU A 874 -23.73 12.00 -55.48
CA LEU A 874 -22.62 12.90 -55.84
C LEU A 874 -22.36 14.10 -54.89
N ASN A 875 -21.20 14.57 -54.64
CA ASN A 875 -19.77 14.37 -54.88
C ASN A 875 -18.98 15.30 -53.97
N ASP A 876 -17.78 14.91 -53.70
CA ASP A 876 -16.52 15.62 -53.61
C ASP A 876 -16.41 17.13 -53.38
N ASP A 877 -15.41 17.44 -52.57
CA ASP A 877 -14.46 18.57 -52.60
C ASP A 877 -14.85 19.94 -52.07
N GLY A 878 -13.95 20.40 -51.18
CA GLY A 878 -13.48 21.77 -51.27
C GLY A 878 -13.86 22.75 -50.17
N VAL A 879 -12.98 22.87 -49.25
CA VAL A 879 -12.33 24.14 -48.78
C VAL A 879 -13.12 25.44 -48.94
N PHE A 880 -13.09 26.21 -47.89
CA PHE A 880 -13.09 27.65 -47.69
C PHE A 880 -14.19 28.31 -46.87
N ASN A 881 -13.71 28.86 -45.79
CA ASN A 881 -13.85 30.22 -45.24
C ASN A 881 -15.18 31.00 -45.34
N ASN A 882 -15.52 31.45 -44.20
CA ASN A 882 -15.73 32.85 -43.74
C ASN A 882 -17.05 33.55 -44.01
N ALA A 883 -17.42 34.22 -42.96
CA ALA A 883 -18.07 35.53 -42.86
C ALA A 883 -19.62 35.61 -42.89
N GLY A 884 -20.09 36.05 -41.83
CA GLY A 884 -20.85 37.31 -41.90
C GLY A 884 -22.28 37.32 -41.40
N ALA A 885 -22.40 37.90 -40.28
CA ALA A 885 -23.25 39.07 -40.00
C ALA A 885 -24.77 38.91 -39.72
N THR A 886 -25.11 39.46 -38.61
CA THR A 886 -26.21 40.37 -38.27
C THR A 886 -27.60 39.75 -38.15
N SER A 887 -28.40 40.07 -37.21
CA SER A 887 -28.60 41.13 -36.21
C SER A 887 -29.96 40.92 -35.53
N HIS A 888 -30.11 41.40 -34.38
CA HIS A 888 -31.11 42.25 -33.71
C HIS A 888 -31.49 41.79 -32.30
N ARG A 889 -31.04 42.54 -31.35
CA ARG A 889 -31.70 43.44 -30.39
C ARG A 889 -32.96 42.92 -29.71
N SER A 890 -32.90 42.84 -28.33
CA SER A 890 -33.41 43.89 -27.49
C SER A 890 -33.14 43.60 -26.00
N ARG A 891 -32.52 44.54 -25.33
CA ARG A 891 -32.68 44.86 -23.90
C ARG A 891 -33.95 45.73 -23.77
N PRO A 892 -34.48 46.04 -22.55
CA PRO A 892 -33.75 46.53 -21.39
C PRO A 892 -34.38 46.25 -19.97
N VAL A 893 -33.54 46.53 -18.94
CA VAL A 893 -33.70 47.41 -17.79
C VAL A 893 -34.57 46.99 -16.58
N GLY A 894 -33.96 47.15 -15.41
CA GLY A 894 -34.59 47.57 -14.15
C GLY A 894 -34.10 46.81 -12.93
N GLU A 895 -33.08 47.30 -12.28
CA GLU A 895 -32.99 47.92 -10.94
C GLU A 895 -33.93 47.33 -9.87
N GLN A 896 -33.42 46.67 -8.86
CA GLN A 896 -33.02 47.25 -7.54
C GLN A 896 -32.11 46.19 -6.81
#